data_ab3eff33af68794a903e3ee208f8fcc3
#
_entry.id   ab3eff33af68794a903e3ee208f8fcc3
#
_cell.length_a   1.000
_cell.length_b   1.000
_cell.length_c   1.000
_cell.angle_alpha   90.00
_cell.angle_beta   90.00
_cell.angle_gamma   90.00
#
_symmetry.space_group_name_H-M   'P 1'
#
loop_
_entity.id
_entity.type
_entity.pdbx_description
1 polymer ?
#
loop_
_entity_poly.entity_id
_entity_poly.type
_entity_poly.pdbx_seq_one_letter_code
_entity_poly.pdbx_strand_id
1 'polypeptide(L)'
;MRFVLSFLLLTAALRPNLSAQTLDALLLSTLKGQRPAALSEISIQGKSYWSVLAKVNPAFSVQQAQEAGILVGAQAGGVISLKIPVGKTNLLLDLPGINLAVAAPKAQPSLERARKDTRADSVHQGLSLPAPLRGKDVVIGITDWGFDYTHPTFYDSALQQTRILAAWDQFKQSGPAPGFGYGTEYSNPAELLQAGSDTSNIYAVHYHGTHVAGIAAGAGAGTSHVGMAPEADLLLVTFLVDAGAVLDAFQWMKQKADQANKRLVVNMSWGLYYFGTLDGQSLLSQAMDALALQGVVFVSSAGNNGDVNFHLSHEFTGDTLRSGIEMYPYSAHPNMWGQCLSFWGQPNKPFALQLELRNASNQYLASSTWYQSSQGPSVFPDTVIYAGGDSLRISVLLESAHPINQRPHAQIKVQQISGNLKLNMVATAASGTLHAWNVTELNNGVGNWGMPFSAWVNGWAAGNRDYGIGEPAAGASVLSVASHSPEFFPAPGSPMANGYLSLFSSKGPLITGKMKPDVSAPGGNITSAVNSYTNASYTFAASVSFNGRNYPFGKASGTSMASPAAAGVAALVLQANPNLSAEEVRDILRQTAREDLRTGDLPDSGHVQWGHGKIDALAAVHRALNLSNMVLNSHGNQVFVFPNPSSGKIQINSQDWPAEGKMAELHDQHGRRLRQIRLFADRSSHIEPALPPGMYLLSCGRLHWSLKVD
;
A
#
# COMPACT_ATOMS: atom_id res chain seq x y z
N MET A 1 -47.42 57.63 -46.65
CA MET A 1 -46.78 56.41 -46.23
C MET A 1 -45.32 56.68 -45.79
N ARG A 2 -45.08 57.03 -44.58
CA ARG A 2 -43.76 57.13 -43.94
C ARG A 2 -43.91 56.78 -42.48
N PHE A 3 -43.33 55.65 -42.06
CA PHE A 3 -43.27 55.21 -40.67
C PHE A 3 -42.15 56.01 -39.94
N VAL A 4 -42.47 56.69 -38.87
CA VAL A 4 -41.54 57.31 -37.93
C VAL A 4 -41.24 56.29 -36.83
N LEU A 5 -39.99 55.88 -36.70
CA LEU A 5 -39.48 55.05 -35.65
C LEU A 5 -38.99 55.98 -34.51
N SER A 6 -39.69 56.00 -33.37
CA SER A 6 -39.24 56.67 -32.17
C SER A 6 -38.21 55.84 -31.43
N PHE A 7 -37.02 56.37 -31.29
CA PHE A 7 -35.91 55.81 -30.45
C PHE A 7 -36.12 56.29 -29.00
N LEU A 8 -36.52 55.36 -28.13
CA LEU A 8 -36.45 55.60 -26.68
C LEU A 8 -35.00 55.30 -26.23
N LEU A 9 -34.23 56.32 -25.85
CA LEU A 9 -32.97 56.21 -25.12
C LEU A 9 -33.30 55.83 -23.68
N LEU A 10 -33.04 54.56 -23.33
CA LEU A 10 -32.98 54.13 -21.95
C LEU A 10 -31.55 54.36 -21.42
N THR A 11 -31.41 55.34 -20.54
CA THR A 11 -30.16 55.61 -19.82
C THR A 11 -29.89 54.45 -18.88
N ALA A 12 -29.01 53.50 -19.31
CA ALA A 12 -28.42 52.52 -18.44
C ALA A 12 -27.45 53.22 -17.49
N ALA A 13 -27.80 53.33 -16.23
CA ALA A 13 -26.85 53.74 -15.18
C ALA A 13 -25.65 52.78 -15.17
N LEU A 14 -24.48 53.27 -15.47
CA LEU A 14 -23.21 52.58 -15.30
C LEU A 14 -23.03 52.16 -13.84
N ARG A 15 -23.25 50.88 -13.54
CA ARG A 15 -22.76 50.26 -12.32
C ARG A 15 -21.23 50.12 -12.46
N PRO A 16 -20.46 50.49 -11.45
CA PRO A 16 -19.00 50.35 -11.54
C PRO A 16 -18.63 48.85 -11.54
N ASN A 17 -17.63 48.52 -12.33
CA ASN A 17 -16.95 47.20 -12.51
C ASN A 17 -17.13 46.22 -11.37
N LEU A 18 -18.15 45.38 -11.43
CA LEU A 18 -18.21 44.11 -10.72
C LEU A 18 -17.31 43.12 -11.47
N SER A 19 -16.15 42.82 -10.91
CA SER A 19 -15.38 41.65 -11.34
C SER A 19 -16.34 40.45 -11.35
N ALA A 20 -16.45 39.77 -12.49
CA ALA A 20 -17.39 38.67 -12.64
C ALA A 20 -17.13 37.62 -11.57
N GLN A 21 -18.07 37.43 -10.67
CA GLN A 21 -18.03 36.39 -9.65
C GLN A 21 -18.15 35.03 -10.35
N THR A 22 -17.19 34.13 -10.09
CA THR A 22 -17.17 32.81 -10.71
C THR A 22 -17.57 31.76 -9.68
N LEU A 23 -18.60 30.97 -9.99
CA LEU A 23 -18.98 29.78 -9.25
C LEU A 23 -18.53 28.54 -10.03
N ASP A 24 -18.11 27.47 -9.32
CA ASP A 24 -17.82 26.21 -9.98
C ASP A 24 -19.11 25.51 -10.48
N ALA A 25 -18.95 24.47 -11.31
CA ALA A 25 -20.08 23.78 -11.94
C ALA A 25 -21.04 23.12 -10.92
N LEU A 26 -20.53 22.67 -9.75
CA LEU A 26 -21.35 22.07 -8.70
C LEU A 26 -22.25 23.12 -8.04
N LEU A 27 -21.72 24.28 -7.67
CA LEU A 27 -22.49 25.38 -7.11
C LEU A 27 -23.47 25.95 -8.14
N LEU A 28 -23.08 26.08 -9.41
CA LEU A 28 -23.96 26.51 -10.48
C LEU A 28 -25.15 25.56 -10.66
N SER A 29 -24.94 24.25 -10.48
CA SER A 29 -26.05 23.28 -10.58
C SER A 29 -27.05 23.44 -9.44
N THR A 30 -26.64 23.87 -8.24
CA THR A 30 -27.53 24.12 -7.11
C THR A 30 -28.46 25.34 -7.34
N LEU A 31 -28.01 26.34 -8.11
CA LEU A 31 -28.85 27.45 -8.54
C LEU A 31 -29.99 27.00 -9.44
N LYS A 32 -29.87 25.86 -10.13
CA LYS A 32 -30.92 25.23 -10.93
C LYS A 32 -31.76 24.25 -10.12
N GLY A 33 -31.69 24.27 -8.78
CA GLY A 33 -32.44 23.41 -7.88
C GLY A 33 -31.94 21.97 -7.77
N GLN A 34 -30.77 21.65 -8.36
CA GLN A 34 -30.16 20.32 -8.26
C GLN A 34 -29.47 20.14 -6.90
N ARG A 35 -29.40 18.89 -6.41
CA ARG A 35 -28.65 18.49 -5.22
C ARG A 35 -27.56 17.49 -5.61
N PRO A 36 -26.38 17.97 -6.08
CA PRO A 36 -25.30 17.06 -6.49
C PRO A 36 -24.79 16.27 -5.29
N ALA A 37 -24.70 14.94 -5.41
CA ALA A 37 -24.19 14.08 -4.35
C ALA A 37 -22.71 14.37 -3.97
N ALA A 38 -21.96 14.95 -4.90
CA ALA A 38 -20.57 15.36 -4.69
C ALA A 38 -20.42 16.62 -3.82
N LEU A 39 -21.48 17.42 -3.65
CA LEU A 39 -21.46 18.61 -2.82
C LEU A 39 -21.57 18.24 -1.34
N SER A 40 -20.66 18.79 -0.51
CA SER A 40 -20.66 18.52 0.93
C SER A 40 -21.82 19.25 1.60
N GLU A 41 -22.86 18.50 1.99
CA GLU A 41 -23.94 18.97 2.84
C GLU A 41 -23.63 18.62 4.31
N ILE A 42 -23.70 19.60 5.19
CA ILE A 42 -23.48 19.42 6.62
C ILE A 42 -24.71 19.93 7.39
N SER A 43 -25.09 19.24 8.47
CA SER A 43 -26.14 19.69 9.37
C SER A 43 -25.53 20.38 10.59
N ILE A 44 -25.96 21.62 10.84
CA ILE A 44 -25.54 22.41 12.01
C ILE A 44 -26.81 22.89 12.69
N GLN A 45 -27.02 22.51 13.93
CA GLN A 45 -28.21 22.87 14.73
C GLN A 45 -29.55 22.60 13.99
N GLY A 46 -29.63 21.44 13.30
CA GLY A 46 -30.83 21.03 12.58
C GLY A 46 -31.06 21.72 11.23
N LYS A 47 -30.15 22.59 10.77
CA LYS A 47 -30.21 23.23 9.46
C LYS A 47 -29.14 22.66 8.54
N SER A 48 -29.46 22.44 7.27
CA SER A 48 -28.55 21.97 6.24
C SER A 48 -27.81 23.09 5.54
N TYR A 49 -26.49 22.93 5.34
CA TYR A 49 -25.62 23.88 4.69
C TYR A 49 -24.76 23.20 3.64
N TRP A 50 -24.48 23.89 2.53
CA TRP A 50 -23.42 23.56 1.60
C TRP A 50 -22.07 24.07 2.13
N SER A 51 -21.02 23.25 2.11
CA SER A 51 -19.66 23.66 2.45
C SER A 51 -18.97 24.22 1.19
N VAL A 52 -18.44 25.42 1.30
CA VAL A 52 -17.84 26.19 0.18
C VAL A 52 -16.52 26.78 0.60
N LEU A 53 -15.54 26.82 -0.31
CA LEU A 53 -14.35 27.65 -0.20
C LEU A 53 -14.47 28.81 -1.19
N ALA A 54 -14.23 30.03 -0.73
CA ALA A 54 -14.31 31.21 -1.57
C ALA A 54 -12.98 31.99 -1.55
N LYS A 55 -12.52 32.42 -2.72
CA LYS A 55 -11.45 33.40 -2.85
C LYS A 55 -12.03 34.79 -2.76
N VAL A 56 -11.60 35.55 -1.76
CA VAL A 56 -12.15 36.87 -1.46
C VAL A 56 -11.09 37.98 -1.62
N ASN A 57 -11.55 39.20 -1.86
CA ASN A 57 -10.77 40.39 -1.90
C ASN A 57 -11.17 41.37 -0.76
N PRO A 58 -10.52 42.52 -0.56
CA PRO A 58 -10.82 43.46 0.52
C PRO A 58 -12.25 44.01 0.56
N ALA A 59 -13.04 43.88 -0.50
CA ALA A 59 -14.47 44.28 -0.51
C ALA A 59 -15.40 43.27 0.18
N PHE A 60 -14.91 42.08 0.52
CA PHE A 60 -15.71 41.05 1.22
C PHE A 60 -15.88 41.45 2.69
N SER A 61 -17.14 41.47 3.14
CA SER A 61 -17.51 41.71 4.53
C SER A 61 -18.03 40.47 5.21
N VAL A 62 -17.33 40.01 6.25
CA VAL A 62 -17.75 38.89 7.13
C VAL A 62 -19.10 39.19 7.76
N GLN A 63 -19.32 40.43 8.20
CA GLN A 63 -20.58 40.85 8.83
C GLN A 63 -21.76 40.74 7.85
N GLN A 64 -21.63 41.23 6.61
CA GLN A 64 -22.67 41.10 5.59
C GLN A 64 -22.99 39.64 5.25
N ALA A 65 -21.96 38.77 5.18
CA ALA A 65 -22.15 37.35 4.95
C ALA A 65 -22.95 36.69 6.10
N GLN A 66 -22.63 37.04 7.35
CA GLN A 66 -23.36 36.55 8.54
C GLN A 66 -24.81 37.07 8.60
N GLU A 67 -25.03 38.34 8.30
CA GLU A 67 -26.38 38.93 8.21
C GLU A 67 -27.22 38.27 7.12
N ALA A 68 -26.61 37.81 6.03
CA ALA A 68 -27.25 37.02 4.98
C ALA A 68 -27.54 35.55 5.40
N GLY A 69 -27.13 35.15 6.60
CA GLY A 69 -27.32 33.79 7.14
C GLY A 69 -26.28 32.78 6.72
N ILE A 70 -25.14 33.22 6.19
CA ILE A 70 -23.98 32.38 5.86
C ILE A 70 -23.10 32.23 7.12
N LEU A 71 -22.73 31.01 7.46
CA LEU A 71 -21.74 30.79 8.52
C LEU A 71 -20.33 30.95 7.95
N VAL A 72 -19.57 31.87 8.55
CA VAL A 72 -18.22 32.19 8.12
C VAL A 72 -17.23 31.45 9.03
N GLY A 73 -16.32 30.68 8.43
CA GLY A 73 -15.28 29.90 9.11
C GLY A 73 -13.90 30.57 8.99
N ALA A 74 -12.85 29.74 8.96
CA ALA A 74 -11.46 30.21 8.89
C ALA A 74 -11.14 30.92 7.57
N GLN A 75 -10.24 31.90 7.66
CA GLN A 75 -9.68 32.62 6.52
C GLN A 75 -8.16 32.52 6.52
N ALA A 76 -7.56 32.17 5.37
CA ALA A 76 -6.13 32.13 5.18
C ALA A 76 -5.77 32.42 3.72
N GLY A 77 -4.76 33.26 3.48
CA GLY A 77 -4.22 33.55 2.14
C GLY A 77 -5.26 34.09 1.14
N GLY A 78 -6.26 34.84 1.60
CA GLY A 78 -7.37 35.33 0.75
C GLY A 78 -8.42 34.27 0.39
N VAL A 79 -8.37 33.07 0.98
CA VAL A 79 -9.38 32.01 0.90
C VAL A 79 -10.16 31.93 2.21
N ILE A 80 -11.48 31.84 2.13
CA ILE A 80 -12.38 31.75 3.28
C ILE A 80 -13.29 30.53 3.18
N SER A 81 -13.55 29.87 4.31
CA SER A 81 -14.51 28.78 4.42
C SER A 81 -15.91 29.35 4.72
N LEU A 82 -16.90 28.98 3.93
CA LEU A 82 -18.30 29.42 4.08
C LEU A 82 -19.23 28.21 4.19
N LYS A 83 -20.31 28.35 4.95
CA LYS A 83 -21.43 27.41 5.01
C LYS A 83 -22.68 28.11 4.53
N ILE A 84 -23.15 27.74 3.35
CA ILE A 84 -24.29 28.38 2.67
C ILE A 84 -25.54 27.54 2.97
N PRO A 85 -26.63 28.13 3.47
CA PRO A 85 -27.86 27.38 3.67
C PRO A 85 -28.31 26.67 2.37
N VAL A 86 -28.72 25.41 2.47
CA VAL A 86 -29.17 24.64 1.32
C VAL A 86 -30.36 25.34 0.66
N GLY A 87 -30.30 25.49 -0.67
CA GLY A 87 -31.29 26.25 -1.47
C GLY A 87 -31.05 27.75 -1.55
N LYS A 88 -29.97 28.28 -0.92
CA LYS A 88 -29.66 29.73 -0.92
C LYS A 88 -28.28 30.02 -1.54
N THR A 89 -27.82 29.26 -2.51
CA THR A 89 -26.51 29.45 -3.19
C THR A 89 -26.42 30.81 -3.91
N ASN A 90 -27.58 31.41 -4.30
CA ASN A 90 -27.64 32.75 -4.85
C ASN A 90 -27.02 33.82 -3.93
N LEU A 91 -27.03 33.62 -2.61
CA LEU A 91 -26.37 34.54 -1.66
C LEU A 91 -24.89 34.77 -1.97
N LEU A 92 -24.19 33.79 -2.58
CA LEU A 92 -22.80 33.96 -3.02
C LEU A 92 -22.68 35.02 -4.12
N LEU A 93 -23.68 35.17 -4.96
CA LEU A 93 -23.69 36.16 -6.06
C LEU A 93 -24.08 37.58 -5.57
N ASP A 94 -24.71 37.67 -4.40
CA ASP A 94 -25.15 38.95 -3.83
C ASP A 94 -24.07 39.58 -2.92
N LEU A 95 -23.04 38.81 -2.52
CA LEU A 95 -22.00 39.27 -1.62
C LEU A 95 -20.82 39.89 -2.42
N PRO A 96 -20.51 41.19 -2.17
CA PRO A 96 -19.35 41.82 -2.80
C PRO A 96 -18.03 41.19 -2.32
N GLY A 97 -17.03 41.21 -3.17
CA GLY A 97 -15.70 40.75 -2.80
C GLY A 97 -15.42 39.24 -2.92
N ILE A 98 -16.38 38.44 -3.33
CA ILE A 98 -16.17 37.03 -3.72
C ILE A 98 -15.72 37.01 -5.19
N ASN A 99 -14.46 36.58 -5.45
CA ASN A 99 -13.94 36.46 -6.82
C ASN A 99 -14.24 35.08 -7.41
N LEU A 100 -14.11 34.02 -6.60
CA LEU A 100 -14.36 32.64 -6.98
C LEU A 100 -14.94 31.90 -5.78
N ALA A 101 -15.98 31.10 -5.98
CA ALA A 101 -16.46 30.16 -4.99
C ALA A 101 -16.49 28.74 -5.58
N VAL A 102 -15.96 27.79 -4.85
CA VAL A 102 -15.90 26.38 -5.22
C VAL A 102 -16.56 25.53 -4.15
N ALA A 103 -17.27 24.50 -4.56
CA ALA A 103 -17.82 23.51 -3.65
C ALA A 103 -16.66 22.82 -2.90
N ALA A 104 -16.74 22.75 -1.57
CA ALA A 104 -15.80 21.96 -0.79
C ALA A 104 -16.20 20.48 -0.95
N PRO A 105 -15.38 19.63 -1.58
CA PRO A 105 -15.70 18.23 -1.76
C PRO A 105 -15.72 17.51 -0.41
N LYS A 106 -16.58 16.47 -0.27
CA LYS A 106 -16.53 15.60 0.89
C LYS A 106 -15.16 14.91 0.94
N ALA A 107 -14.45 15.04 2.04
CA ALA A 107 -13.29 14.21 2.30
C ALA A 107 -13.79 12.78 2.52
N GLN A 108 -13.40 11.85 1.63
CA GLN A 108 -13.71 10.44 1.82
C GLN A 108 -12.58 9.76 2.58
N PRO A 109 -12.88 8.79 3.46
CA PRO A 109 -11.87 7.99 4.14
C PRO A 109 -10.96 7.27 3.14
N SER A 110 -9.66 7.28 3.38
CA SER A 110 -8.67 6.73 2.44
C SER A 110 -8.75 5.20 2.32
N LEU A 111 -9.15 4.48 3.39
CA LEU A 111 -9.34 3.03 3.33
C LEU A 111 -10.53 2.64 2.45
N GLU A 112 -11.62 3.42 2.46
CA GLU A 112 -12.73 3.24 1.51
C GLU A 112 -12.27 3.38 0.06
N ARG A 113 -11.38 4.35 -0.22
CA ARG A 113 -10.78 4.50 -1.54
C ARG A 113 -9.88 3.31 -1.90
N ALA A 114 -9.09 2.81 -0.95
CA ALA A 114 -8.25 1.63 -1.17
C ALA A 114 -9.07 0.38 -1.52
N ARG A 115 -10.22 0.15 -0.85
CA ARG A 115 -11.14 -0.94 -1.21
C ARG A 115 -11.77 -0.77 -2.59
N LYS A 116 -12.13 0.47 -2.96
CA LYS A 116 -12.67 0.77 -4.30
C LYS A 116 -11.60 0.57 -5.38
N ASP A 117 -10.40 1.03 -5.13
CA ASP A 117 -9.25 0.86 -6.02
C ASP A 117 -8.96 -0.63 -6.27
N THR A 118 -8.86 -1.42 -5.20
CA THR A 118 -8.65 -2.87 -5.32
C THR A 118 -9.89 -3.64 -5.77
N ARG A 119 -11.05 -3.01 -5.92
CA ARG A 119 -12.37 -3.63 -6.17
C ARG A 119 -12.80 -4.63 -5.09
N ALA A 120 -12.23 -4.56 -3.89
CA ALA A 120 -12.69 -5.37 -2.75
C ALA A 120 -14.12 -5.01 -2.35
N ASP A 121 -14.58 -3.76 -2.55
CA ASP A 121 -15.97 -3.36 -2.35
C ASP A 121 -16.94 -4.17 -3.23
N SER A 122 -16.57 -4.41 -4.49
CA SER A 122 -17.36 -5.23 -5.42
C SER A 122 -17.48 -6.68 -4.93
N VAL A 123 -16.38 -7.22 -4.40
CA VAL A 123 -16.36 -8.57 -3.81
C VAL A 123 -17.23 -8.63 -2.55
N HIS A 124 -17.14 -7.62 -1.67
CA HIS A 124 -17.97 -7.53 -0.45
C HIS A 124 -19.47 -7.42 -0.75
N GLN A 125 -19.84 -6.83 -1.87
CA GLN A 125 -21.22 -6.70 -2.33
C GLN A 125 -21.69 -7.93 -3.11
N GLY A 126 -20.79 -8.85 -3.47
CA GLY A 126 -21.11 -9.99 -4.31
C GLY A 126 -21.41 -9.62 -5.76
N LEU A 127 -20.90 -8.46 -6.24
CA LEU A 127 -21.12 -8.01 -7.61
C LEU A 127 -20.53 -9.02 -8.58
N SER A 128 -21.38 -9.58 -9.44
CA SER A 128 -21.00 -10.62 -10.40
C SER A 128 -20.40 -11.88 -9.78
N LEU A 129 -20.71 -12.16 -8.51
CA LEU A 129 -20.27 -13.33 -7.77
C LEU A 129 -21.48 -14.15 -7.30
N PRO A 130 -21.33 -15.46 -7.05
CA PRO A 130 -22.42 -16.30 -6.49
C PRO A 130 -22.90 -15.83 -5.12
N ALA A 131 -22.02 -15.22 -4.31
CA ALA A 131 -22.30 -14.67 -2.99
C ALA A 131 -21.27 -13.60 -2.62
N PRO A 132 -21.59 -12.69 -1.67
CA PRO A 132 -20.61 -11.80 -1.06
C PRO A 132 -19.48 -12.58 -0.38
N LEU A 133 -18.24 -12.12 -0.58
CA LEU A 133 -17.06 -12.69 0.09
C LEU A 133 -16.36 -11.59 0.90
N ARG A 134 -15.97 -11.93 2.14
CA ARG A 134 -15.43 -10.98 3.12
C ARG A 134 -14.25 -11.54 3.94
N GLY A 135 -13.67 -12.67 3.51
CA GLY A 135 -12.54 -13.34 4.14
C GLY A 135 -12.93 -14.40 5.19
N LYS A 136 -14.20 -14.77 5.28
CA LYS A 136 -14.68 -15.79 6.22
C LYS A 136 -13.92 -17.13 6.05
N ASP A 137 -13.64 -17.81 7.17
CA ASP A 137 -12.94 -19.09 7.23
C ASP A 137 -11.47 -19.06 6.77
N VAL A 138 -10.87 -17.85 6.71
CA VAL A 138 -9.45 -17.64 6.47
C VAL A 138 -8.84 -16.91 7.66
N VAL A 139 -7.59 -17.21 8.00
CA VAL A 139 -6.80 -16.55 9.05
C VAL A 139 -5.76 -15.66 8.37
N ILE A 140 -5.65 -14.42 8.83
CA ILE A 140 -4.55 -13.53 8.48
C ILE A 140 -3.63 -13.40 9.69
N GLY A 141 -2.39 -13.90 9.56
CA GLY A 141 -1.32 -13.73 10.51
C GLY A 141 -0.56 -12.44 10.24
N ILE A 142 -0.27 -11.67 11.28
CA ILE A 142 0.50 -10.41 11.17
C ILE A 142 1.70 -10.50 12.10
N THR A 143 2.91 -10.45 11.56
CA THR A 143 4.15 -10.21 12.31
C THR A 143 4.46 -8.72 12.27
N ASP A 144 4.36 -8.04 13.42
CA ASP A 144 4.49 -6.59 13.50
C ASP A 144 4.70 -6.15 14.95
N TRP A 145 4.44 -4.90 15.30
CA TRP A 145 4.48 -4.32 16.65
C TRP A 145 3.42 -3.23 16.82
N GLY A 146 3.08 -2.89 18.05
CA GLY A 146 2.12 -1.85 18.38
C GLY A 146 0.67 -2.31 18.19
N PHE A 147 0.35 -3.54 18.61
CA PHE A 147 -0.99 -4.09 18.57
C PHE A 147 -1.86 -3.61 19.73
N ASP A 148 -3.08 -3.20 19.42
CA ASP A 148 -4.18 -3.01 20.36
C ASP A 148 -5.15 -4.20 20.23
N TYR A 149 -5.09 -5.11 21.19
CA TYR A 149 -5.91 -6.32 21.18
C TYR A 149 -7.38 -6.05 21.48
N THR A 150 -7.69 -4.85 21.99
CA THR A 150 -9.03 -4.45 22.43
C THR A 150 -9.77 -3.60 21.38
N HIS A 151 -9.09 -3.22 20.30
CA HIS A 151 -9.67 -2.32 19.29
C HIS A 151 -10.92 -2.94 18.64
N PRO A 152 -12.11 -2.27 18.69
CA PRO A 152 -13.37 -2.85 18.23
C PRO A 152 -13.40 -3.17 16.72
N THR A 153 -12.46 -2.66 15.93
CA THR A 153 -12.33 -3.04 14.51
C THR A 153 -11.99 -4.53 14.32
N PHE A 154 -11.43 -5.18 15.36
CA PHE A 154 -11.10 -6.60 15.36
C PHE A 154 -12.22 -7.50 15.89
N TYR A 155 -13.36 -6.93 16.22
CA TYR A 155 -14.55 -7.67 16.57
C TYR A 155 -15.40 -8.01 15.31
N ASP A 156 -16.36 -8.87 15.49
CA ASP A 156 -17.38 -9.14 14.48
C ASP A 156 -18.24 -7.89 14.20
N SER A 157 -19.08 -7.92 13.18
CA SER A 157 -19.93 -6.78 12.81
C SER A 157 -20.95 -6.41 13.88
N ALA A 158 -21.28 -7.34 14.80
CA ALA A 158 -22.18 -7.11 15.94
C ALA A 158 -21.44 -6.55 17.16
N LEU A 159 -20.10 -6.42 17.13
CA LEU A 159 -19.23 -6.01 18.22
C LEU A 159 -19.33 -6.91 19.46
N GLN A 160 -19.64 -8.20 19.27
CA GLN A 160 -19.84 -9.15 20.36
C GLN A 160 -18.61 -10.03 20.60
N GLN A 161 -17.94 -10.48 19.55
CA GLN A 161 -16.83 -11.42 19.62
C GLN A 161 -15.61 -10.89 18.89
N THR A 162 -14.44 -10.96 19.54
CA THR A 162 -13.17 -10.67 18.86
C THR A 162 -12.86 -11.76 17.83
N ARG A 163 -12.32 -11.36 16.69
CA ARG A 163 -11.79 -12.25 15.65
C ARG A 163 -10.29 -12.51 15.79
N ILE A 164 -9.64 -11.97 16.83
CA ILE A 164 -8.28 -12.36 17.20
C ILE A 164 -8.36 -13.73 17.85
N LEU A 165 -7.91 -14.76 17.13
CA LEU A 165 -7.87 -16.14 17.64
C LEU A 165 -6.84 -16.29 18.76
N ALA A 166 -5.67 -15.70 18.57
CA ALA A 166 -4.59 -15.64 19.55
C ALA A 166 -3.60 -14.52 19.22
N ALA A 167 -2.84 -14.09 20.23
CA ALA A 167 -1.70 -13.20 20.06
C ALA A 167 -0.48 -13.76 20.79
N TRP A 168 0.72 -13.52 20.25
CA TRP A 168 1.99 -13.88 20.86
C TRP A 168 2.91 -12.67 20.94
N ASP A 169 3.20 -12.23 22.16
CA ASP A 169 4.17 -11.18 22.43
C ASP A 169 5.51 -11.83 22.80
N GLN A 170 6.45 -11.85 21.86
CA GLN A 170 7.74 -12.50 22.03
C GLN A 170 8.67 -11.75 23.00
N PHE A 171 8.42 -10.46 23.29
CA PHE A 171 9.21 -9.69 24.26
C PHE A 171 8.81 -9.95 25.70
N LYS A 172 7.58 -10.37 25.95
CA LYS A 172 7.05 -10.58 27.29
C LYS A 172 7.39 -11.98 27.79
N GLN A 173 7.69 -12.10 29.10
CA GLN A 173 8.25 -13.32 29.68
C GLN A 173 7.34 -13.96 30.72
N SER A 174 6.03 -13.77 30.65
CA SER A 174 5.10 -14.21 31.71
C SER A 174 4.32 -15.49 31.41
N GLY A 175 4.50 -16.08 30.23
CA GLY A 175 3.79 -17.33 29.87
C GLY A 175 4.20 -17.76 28.46
N PRO A 176 5.22 -18.63 28.33
CA PRO A 176 5.78 -19.01 27.03
C PRO A 176 4.73 -19.65 26.13
N ALA A 177 4.80 -19.34 24.84
CA ALA A 177 3.98 -20.00 23.82
C ALA A 177 4.30 -21.51 23.80
N PRO A 178 3.29 -22.37 23.73
CA PRO A 178 3.49 -23.80 23.72
C PRO A 178 4.45 -24.26 22.62
N GLY A 179 5.50 -25.00 23.02
CA GLY A 179 6.50 -25.56 22.12
C GLY A 179 7.66 -24.63 21.76
N PHE A 180 7.63 -23.33 22.13
CA PHE A 180 8.67 -22.36 21.80
C PHE A 180 9.51 -21.93 23.00
N GLY A 181 8.95 -21.96 24.23
CA GLY A 181 9.71 -21.75 25.47
C GLY A 181 10.02 -20.28 25.81
N TYR A 182 9.48 -19.31 25.08
CA TYR A 182 9.67 -17.87 25.33
C TYR A 182 8.43 -17.07 24.92
N GLY A 183 8.41 -15.78 25.26
CA GLY A 183 7.31 -14.88 24.97
C GLY A 183 6.09 -15.10 25.88
N THR A 184 4.98 -14.50 25.54
CA THR A 184 3.68 -14.70 26.20
C THR A 184 2.60 -14.89 25.14
N GLU A 185 1.89 -16.02 25.19
CA GLU A 185 0.73 -16.28 24.36
C GLU A 185 -0.55 -15.86 25.08
N TYR A 186 -1.45 -15.22 24.34
CA TYR A 186 -2.82 -14.91 24.73
C TYR A 186 -3.75 -15.68 23.79
N SER A 187 -4.46 -16.66 24.29
CA SER A 187 -5.21 -17.64 23.50
C SER A 187 -6.73 -17.56 23.64
N ASN A 188 -7.22 -16.58 24.41
CA ASN A 188 -8.65 -16.37 24.60
C ASN A 188 -9.00 -14.88 24.79
N PRO A 189 -10.27 -14.49 24.61
CA PRO A 189 -10.70 -13.09 24.70
C PRO A 189 -10.41 -12.42 26.05
N ALA A 190 -10.46 -13.14 27.16
CA ALA A 190 -10.22 -12.58 28.49
C ALA A 190 -8.75 -12.20 28.67
N GLU A 191 -7.82 -13.03 28.23
CA GLU A 191 -6.38 -12.76 28.22
C GLU A 191 -6.02 -11.58 27.32
N LEU A 192 -6.62 -11.48 26.11
CA LEU A 192 -6.43 -10.36 25.19
C LEU A 192 -6.91 -9.04 25.80
N LEU A 193 -8.09 -9.04 26.45
CA LEU A 193 -8.63 -7.86 27.14
C LEU A 193 -7.77 -7.46 28.33
N GLN A 194 -7.26 -8.42 29.11
CA GLN A 194 -6.38 -8.17 30.25
C GLN A 194 -5.02 -7.61 29.79
N ALA A 195 -4.47 -8.12 28.70
CA ALA A 195 -3.22 -7.62 28.12
C ALA A 195 -3.38 -6.20 27.55
N GLY A 196 -4.50 -5.92 26.91
CA GLY A 196 -4.84 -4.64 26.28
C GLY A 196 -4.05 -4.37 25.03
N SER A 197 -2.73 -4.28 25.14
CA SER A 197 -1.78 -3.99 24.06
C SER A 197 -0.52 -4.83 24.25
N ASP A 198 0.28 -4.93 23.20
CA ASP A 198 1.62 -5.51 23.30
C ASP A 198 2.57 -4.63 24.11
N THR A 199 3.73 -5.18 24.47
CA THR A 199 4.72 -4.49 25.31
C THR A 199 5.78 -3.73 24.52
N SER A 200 5.83 -3.90 23.20
CA SER A 200 6.91 -3.34 22.42
C SER A 200 6.59 -1.97 21.83
N ASN A 201 7.52 -1.05 21.98
CA ASN A 201 7.54 0.23 21.27
C ASN A 201 8.92 0.38 20.61
N ILE A 202 9.18 -0.48 19.62
CA ILE A 202 10.52 -0.67 19.05
C ILE A 202 10.96 0.56 18.24
N TYR A 203 10.04 1.17 17.48
CA TYR A 203 10.38 2.19 16.47
C TYR A 203 9.65 3.52 16.66
N ALA A 204 9.24 3.86 17.87
CA ALA A 204 8.42 5.06 18.14
C ALA A 204 7.10 5.13 17.33
N VAL A 205 6.68 4.05 16.67
CA VAL A 205 5.46 3.94 15.87
C VAL A 205 4.59 2.84 16.49
N HIS A 206 4.29 3.02 17.77
CA HIS A 206 3.55 2.04 18.60
C HIS A 206 2.06 1.93 18.23
N TYR A 207 1.76 1.88 16.96
CA TYR A 207 0.44 1.62 16.38
C TYR A 207 0.52 0.88 15.03
N HIS A 208 1.72 0.58 14.55
CA HIS A 208 1.94 0.11 13.19
C HIS A 208 1.18 -1.20 12.92
N GLY A 209 1.32 -2.21 13.78
CA GLY A 209 0.65 -3.51 13.64
C GLY A 209 -0.89 -3.40 13.74
N THR A 210 -1.42 -2.52 14.61
CA THR A 210 -2.86 -2.24 14.67
C THR A 210 -3.36 -1.67 13.35
N HIS A 211 -2.60 -0.75 12.76
CA HIS A 211 -2.94 -0.11 11.48
C HIS A 211 -2.92 -1.12 10.33
N VAL A 212 -1.87 -1.93 10.26
CA VAL A 212 -1.68 -3.02 9.30
C VAL A 212 -2.80 -4.06 9.39
N ALA A 213 -3.09 -4.55 10.60
CA ALA A 213 -4.16 -5.53 10.84
C ALA A 213 -5.54 -4.96 10.45
N GLY A 214 -5.78 -3.67 10.72
CA GLY A 214 -7.01 -2.98 10.34
C GLY A 214 -7.20 -2.87 8.83
N ILE A 215 -6.12 -2.67 8.04
CA ILE A 215 -6.19 -2.69 6.57
C ILE A 215 -6.52 -4.10 6.05
N ALA A 216 -5.86 -5.11 6.59
CA ALA A 216 -6.06 -6.49 6.16
C ALA A 216 -7.48 -6.98 6.49
N ALA A 217 -7.89 -6.84 7.76
CA ALA A 217 -9.08 -7.53 8.28
C ALA A 217 -9.96 -6.70 9.23
N GLY A 218 -9.82 -5.39 9.30
CA GLY A 218 -10.67 -4.56 10.17
C GLY A 218 -12.15 -4.61 9.76
N ALA A 219 -13.07 -4.85 10.71
CA ALA A 219 -14.52 -4.79 10.46
C ALA A 219 -15.08 -3.34 10.50
N GLY A 220 -14.24 -2.35 10.82
CA GLY A 220 -14.58 -0.94 10.80
C GLY A 220 -15.28 -0.41 12.04
N ALA A 221 -15.74 -1.26 12.96
CA ALA A 221 -16.40 -0.84 14.21
C ALA A 221 -17.53 0.20 13.99
N GLY A 222 -18.36 0.02 12.98
CA GLY A 222 -19.45 0.95 12.61
C GLY A 222 -19.00 2.16 11.78
N THR A 223 -17.72 2.30 11.47
CA THR A 223 -17.20 3.32 10.54
C THR A 223 -17.08 2.79 9.12
N SER A 224 -16.77 3.69 8.16
CA SER A 224 -16.43 3.31 6.78
C SER A 224 -15.01 2.74 6.63
N HIS A 225 -14.21 2.70 7.71
CA HIS A 225 -12.82 2.21 7.70
C HIS A 225 -12.75 0.67 7.82
N VAL A 226 -13.35 0.01 6.85
CA VAL A 226 -13.41 -1.46 6.76
C VAL A 226 -12.23 -1.96 5.93
N GLY A 227 -11.54 -3.01 6.40
CA GLY A 227 -10.43 -3.64 5.72
C GLY A 227 -10.82 -4.48 4.50
N MET A 228 -9.83 -5.13 3.89
CA MET A 228 -10.03 -5.91 2.65
C MET A 228 -10.76 -7.23 2.91
N ALA A 229 -10.51 -7.89 4.06
CA ALA A 229 -11.12 -9.16 4.45
C ALA A 229 -11.75 -9.06 5.86
N PRO A 230 -12.84 -8.29 6.04
CA PRO A 230 -13.35 -7.90 7.35
C PRO A 230 -14.00 -9.03 8.16
N GLU A 231 -14.14 -10.23 7.61
CA GLU A 231 -14.60 -11.44 8.32
C GLU A 231 -13.51 -12.48 8.51
N ALA A 232 -12.26 -12.19 8.07
CA ALA A 232 -11.12 -13.04 8.37
C ALA A 232 -10.76 -12.98 9.86
N ASP A 233 -10.31 -14.12 10.39
CA ASP A 233 -9.73 -14.17 11.73
C ASP A 233 -8.29 -13.66 11.73
N LEU A 234 -7.77 -13.34 12.90
CA LEU A 234 -6.45 -12.75 13.08
C LEU A 234 -5.58 -13.58 14.02
N LEU A 235 -4.31 -13.71 13.68
CA LEU A 235 -3.21 -14.11 14.55
C LEU A 235 -2.18 -12.98 14.58
N LEU A 236 -1.85 -12.49 15.77
CA LEU A 236 -0.99 -11.32 15.93
C LEU A 236 0.29 -11.72 16.66
N VAL A 237 1.46 -11.44 16.06
CA VAL A 237 2.74 -11.69 16.72
C VAL A 237 3.56 -10.42 16.79
N THR A 238 3.83 -9.96 18.01
CA THR A 238 4.83 -8.94 18.28
C THR A 238 6.17 -9.64 18.36
N PHE A 239 6.97 -9.54 17.29
CA PHE A 239 8.12 -10.39 17.07
C PHE A 239 9.43 -9.77 17.54
N LEU A 240 10.32 -10.59 18.10
CA LEU A 240 11.72 -10.24 18.22
C LEU A 240 12.32 -10.07 16.83
N VAL A 241 13.17 -9.05 16.67
CA VAL A 241 13.63 -8.66 15.33
C VAL A 241 14.86 -9.50 14.93
N ASP A 242 14.67 -10.80 14.81
CA ASP A 242 15.64 -11.76 14.27
C ASP A 242 14.94 -12.86 13.45
N ALA A 243 15.72 -13.55 12.63
CA ALA A 243 15.19 -14.55 11.70
C ALA A 243 14.63 -15.80 12.38
N GLY A 244 15.20 -16.21 13.50
CA GLY A 244 14.74 -17.37 14.25
C GLY A 244 13.38 -17.11 14.84
N ALA A 245 13.23 -15.98 15.53
CA ALA A 245 11.97 -15.55 16.14
C ALA A 245 10.86 -15.33 15.11
N VAL A 246 11.20 -14.84 13.93
CA VAL A 246 10.27 -14.68 12.79
C VAL A 246 9.82 -16.05 12.27
N LEU A 247 10.74 -17.00 12.11
CA LEU A 247 10.40 -18.37 11.70
C LEU A 247 9.52 -19.06 12.73
N ASP A 248 9.81 -18.90 14.01
CA ASP A 248 8.99 -19.40 15.11
C ASP A 248 7.56 -18.82 15.04
N ALA A 249 7.44 -17.52 14.75
CA ALA A 249 6.16 -16.86 14.58
C ALA A 249 5.35 -17.48 13.42
N PHE A 250 5.97 -17.75 12.26
CA PHE A 250 5.30 -18.37 11.13
C PHE A 250 4.83 -19.79 11.46
N GLN A 251 5.68 -20.57 12.12
CA GLN A 251 5.33 -21.94 12.54
C GLN A 251 4.20 -21.94 13.59
N TRP A 252 4.23 -21.00 14.56
CA TRP A 252 3.17 -20.84 15.54
C TRP A 252 1.83 -20.46 14.86
N MET A 253 1.85 -19.49 13.92
CA MET A 253 0.66 -19.10 13.17
C MET A 253 0.09 -20.29 12.37
N LYS A 254 0.97 -21.10 11.74
CA LYS A 254 0.55 -22.30 11.00
C LYS A 254 -0.12 -23.30 11.91
N GLN A 255 0.46 -23.59 13.08
CA GLN A 255 -0.15 -24.49 14.07
C GLN A 255 -1.53 -24.01 14.53
N LYS A 256 -1.69 -22.71 14.82
CA LYS A 256 -2.98 -22.13 15.24
C LYS A 256 -4.01 -22.15 14.12
N ALA A 257 -3.64 -21.88 12.89
CA ALA A 257 -4.53 -21.94 11.73
C ALA A 257 -4.98 -23.39 11.46
N ASP A 258 -4.07 -24.36 11.58
CA ASP A 258 -4.40 -25.79 11.45
C ASP A 258 -5.36 -26.27 12.55
N GLN A 259 -5.13 -25.85 13.81
CA GLN A 259 -6.03 -26.16 14.91
C GLN A 259 -7.44 -25.59 14.68
N ALA A 260 -7.53 -24.43 14.03
CA ALA A 260 -8.81 -23.84 13.62
C ALA A 260 -9.38 -24.44 12.31
N ASN A 261 -8.66 -25.35 11.67
CA ASN A 261 -8.98 -25.89 10.35
C ASN A 261 -9.23 -24.81 9.28
N LYS A 262 -8.35 -23.78 9.23
CA LYS A 262 -8.46 -22.63 8.34
C LYS A 262 -7.19 -22.42 7.53
N ARG A 263 -7.34 -21.82 6.36
CA ARG A 263 -6.21 -21.41 5.52
C ARG A 263 -5.53 -20.17 6.11
N LEU A 264 -4.22 -20.06 5.89
CA LEU A 264 -3.38 -19.01 6.47
C LEU A 264 -2.76 -18.11 5.40
N VAL A 265 -2.93 -16.80 5.57
CA VAL A 265 -2.17 -15.75 4.88
C VAL A 265 -1.30 -15.05 5.92
N VAL A 266 0.00 -14.91 5.69
CA VAL A 266 0.92 -14.19 6.58
C VAL A 266 1.32 -12.88 5.94
N ASN A 267 1.08 -11.76 6.62
CA ASN A 267 1.52 -10.44 6.21
C ASN A 267 2.75 -9.98 6.99
N MET A 268 3.75 -9.48 6.26
CA MET A 268 5.00 -8.93 6.76
C MET A 268 5.15 -7.50 6.26
N SER A 269 4.90 -6.52 7.14
CA SER A 269 5.00 -5.09 6.80
C SER A 269 6.33 -4.49 7.26
N TRP A 270 7.42 -5.23 7.10
CA TRP A 270 8.79 -4.86 7.45
C TRP A 270 9.78 -5.44 6.43
N GLY A 271 11.02 -4.96 6.44
CA GLY A 271 12.07 -5.45 5.55
C GLY A 271 13.46 -5.05 6.03
N LEU A 272 14.47 -5.85 5.64
CA LEU A 272 15.85 -5.70 6.05
C LEU A 272 16.79 -5.82 4.83
N TYR A 273 17.91 -5.07 4.85
CA TYR A 273 18.88 -5.03 3.76
C TYR A 273 20.27 -5.53 4.16
N TYR A 274 20.52 -5.75 5.43
CA TYR A 274 21.77 -6.31 5.95
C TYR A 274 21.58 -7.72 6.52
N PHE A 275 20.46 -8.32 6.20
CA PHE A 275 20.02 -9.62 6.65
C PHE A 275 19.71 -10.49 5.43
N GLY A 276 20.15 -11.75 5.46
CA GLY A 276 19.97 -12.67 4.34
C GLY A 276 20.84 -12.33 3.13
N THR A 277 20.49 -12.90 2.00
CA THR A 277 21.31 -12.87 0.78
C THR A 277 20.83 -11.86 -0.28
N LEU A 278 19.69 -11.20 -0.06
CA LEU A 278 19.03 -10.22 -0.95
C LEU A 278 18.73 -10.76 -2.37
N ASP A 279 18.74 -12.06 -2.53
CA ASP A 279 18.47 -12.79 -3.77
C ASP A 279 17.34 -13.80 -3.65
N GLY A 280 16.71 -13.87 -2.46
CA GLY A 280 15.63 -14.79 -2.12
C GLY A 280 16.11 -16.22 -1.80
N GLN A 281 17.39 -16.42 -1.51
CA GLN A 281 17.97 -17.73 -1.15
C GLN A 281 18.33 -17.86 0.33
N SER A 282 18.04 -16.86 1.16
CA SER A 282 18.33 -16.91 2.60
C SER A 282 17.67 -18.13 3.27
N LEU A 283 18.19 -18.57 4.43
CA LEU A 283 17.55 -19.67 5.17
C LEU A 283 16.12 -19.36 5.58
N LEU A 284 15.80 -18.10 5.87
CA LEU A 284 14.43 -17.69 6.12
C LEU A 284 13.55 -17.83 4.87
N SER A 285 14.06 -17.42 3.69
CA SER A 285 13.36 -17.60 2.41
C SER A 285 13.10 -19.08 2.11
N GLN A 286 14.09 -19.96 2.34
CA GLN A 286 13.93 -21.40 2.16
C GLN A 286 12.90 -22.00 3.13
N ALA A 287 12.86 -21.54 4.38
CA ALA A 287 11.86 -21.94 5.36
C ALA A 287 10.45 -21.47 4.96
N MET A 288 10.32 -20.25 4.45
CA MET A 288 9.04 -19.75 3.91
C MET A 288 8.60 -20.56 2.68
N ASP A 289 9.51 -20.93 1.78
CA ASP A 289 9.21 -21.80 0.64
C ASP A 289 8.65 -23.15 1.12
N ALA A 290 9.24 -23.77 2.15
CA ALA A 290 8.76 -25.00 2.75
C ALA A 290 7.37 -24.86 3.40
N LEU A 291 7.08 -23.75 4.06
CA LEU A 291 5.76 -23.46 4.62
C LEU A 291 4.72 -23.14 3.53
N ALA A 292 5.14 -22.50 2.44
CA ALA A 292 4.28 -22.24 1.29
C ALA A 292 3.81 -23.55 0.61
N LEU A 293 4.68 -24.56 0.53
CA LEU A 293 4.29 -25.92 0.10
C LEU A 293 3.25 -26.57 1.02
N GLN A 294 3.17 -26.13 2.28
CA GLN A 294 2.12 -26.54 3.23
C GLN A 294 0.87 -25.63 3.17
N GLY A 295 0.81 -24.73 2.20
CA GLY A 295 -0.36 -23.90 1.92
C GLY A 295 -0.37 -22.52 2.61
N VAL A 296 0.73 -22.07 3.22
CA VAL A 296 0.85 -20.71 3.79
C VAL A 296 1.12 -19.71 2.68
N VAL A 297 0.26 -18.71 2.53
CA VAL A 297 0.46 -17.61 1.58
C VAL A 297 1.22 -16.47 2.26
N PHE A 298 2.41 -16.14 1.77
CA PHE A 298 3.24 -15.07 2.29
C PHE A 298 3.10 -13.79 1.45
N VAL A 299 2.86 -12.67 2.11
CA VAL A 299 2.75 -11.34 1.52
C VAL A 299 3.68 -10.37 2.27
N SER A 300 4.49 -9.62 1.55
CA SER A 300 5.46 -8.69 2.16
C SER A 300 5.53 -7.36 1.45
N SER A 301 5.80 -6.32 2.23
CA SER A 301 6.05 -4.98 1.73
C SER A 301 7.37 -4.91 0.94
N ALA A 302 7.38 -4.23 -0.21
CA ALA A 302 8.56 -4.08 -1.07
C ALA A 302 9.67 -3.21 -0.46
N GLY A 303 9.35 -2.39 0.55
CA GLY A 303 10.26 -1.43 1.18
C GLY A 303 9.97 0.02 0.82
N ASN A 304 10.56 0.96 1.57
CA ASN A 304 10.26 2.39 1.50
C ASN A 304 11.47 3.26 1.13
N ASN A 305 12.38 2.74 0.29
CA ASN A 305 13.61 3.44 -0.13
C ASN A 305 13.61 3.84 -1.61
N GLY A 306 12.45 3.88 -2.28
CA GLY A 306 12.33 4.19 -3.70
C GLY A 306 12.71 5.62 -4.10
N ASP A 307 12.84 6.54 -3.15
CA ASP A 307 13.27 7.93 -3.32
C ASP A 307 14.68 8.21 -2.79
N VAL A 308 15.38 7.20 -2.27
CA VAL A 308 16.73 7.31 -1.70
C VAL A 308 17.76 6.62 -2.59
N ASN A 309 18.88 7.29 -2.88
CA ASN A 309 19.99 6.72 -3.66
C ASN A 309 20.91 5.85 -2.77
N PHE A 310 20.35 4.85 -2.11
CA PHE A 310 21.00 4.05 -1.06
C PHE A 310 21.72 2.80 -1.55
N HIS A 311 21.56 2.46 -2.82
CA HIS A 311 22.24 1.35 -3.48
C HIS A 311 23.29 1.88 -4.44
N LEU A 312 24.39 1.17 -4.59
CA LEU A 312 25.45 1.41 -5.54
C LEU A 312 25.83 0.11 -6.22
N SER A 313 25.92 0.09 -7.52
CA SER A 313 26.49 -1.03 -8.28
C SER A 313 27.62 -0.55 -9.18
N HIS A 314 28.68 -1.37 -9.30
CA HIS A 314 29.81 -1.10 -10.15
C HIS A 314 30.35 -2.39 -10.77
N GLU A 315 30.57 -2.38 -12.08
CA GLU A 315 31.25 -3.46 -12.80
C GLU A 315 32.72 -3.08 -12.94
N PHE A 316 33.60 -3.84 -12.27
CA PHE A 316 35.04 -3.60 -12.27
C PHE A 316 35.70 -4.12 -13.54
N THR A 317 36.61 -3.31 -14.04
CA THR A 317 37.52 -3.64 -15.15
C THR A 317 39.00 -3.46 -14.73
N GLY A 318 39.31 -3.61 -13.43
CA GLY A 318 40.59 -3.33 -12.81
C GLY A 318 40.72 -1.90 -12.30
N ASP A 319 39.66 -1.17 -12.23
CA ASP A 319 39.55 0.22 -11.79
C ASP A 319 39.25 0.33 -10.27
N THR A 320 39.03 1.56 -9.81
CA THR A 320 38.71 1.87 -8.40
C THR A 320 37.40 2.63 -8.32
N LEU A 321 36.50 2.10 -7.53
CA LEU A 321 35.24 2.78 -7.16
C LEU A 321 35.44 3.63 -5.90
N ARG A 322 34.95 4.87 -5.93
CA ARG A 322 34.88 5.75 -4.76
C ARG A 322 33.49 6.33 -4.63
N SER A 323 32.95 6.39 -3.40
CA SER A 323 31.66 7.02 -3.11
C SER A 323 31.62 7.56 -1.68
N GLY A 324 31.00 8.70 -1.48
CA GLY A 324 30.68 9.24 -0.16
C GLY A 324 29.54 8.47 0.48
N ILE A 325 29.59 8.28 1.78
CA ILE A 325 28.60 7.60 2.59
C ILE A 325 27.88 8.67 3.41
N GLU A 326 26.63 8.99 3.06
CA GLU A 326 25.83 9.88 3.88
C GLU A 326 25.43 9.18 5.19
N MET A 327 25.68 9.87 6.31
CA MET A 327 25.39 9.34 7.64
C MET A 327 24.05 9.89 8.13
N TYR A 328 23.27 9.05 8.81
CA TYR A 328 22.02 9.45 9.41
C TYR A 328 22.27 10.39 10.62
N PRO A 329 21.45 11.41 10.83
CA PRO A 329 21.62 12.36 11.96
C PRO A 329 21.12 11.75 13.27
N TYR A 330 21.94 10.98 13.95
CA TYR A 330 21.59 10.22 15.17
C TYR A 330 21.06 11.10 16.33
N SER A 331 21.50 12.35 16.45
CA SER A 331 21.02 13.26 17.47
C SER A 331 19.51 13.54 17.38
N ALA A 332 18.93 13.48 16.18
CA ALA A 332 17.50 13.60 15.96
C ALA A 332 16.72 12.28 16.17
N HIS A 333 17.44 11.16 16.26
CA HIS A 333 16.85 9.81 16.30
C HIS A 333 17.61 8.91 17.30
N PRO A 334 17.38 9.09 18.61
CA PRO A 334 18.16 8.42 19.65
C PRO A 334 18.03 6.88 19.67
N ASN A 335 17.03 6.34 18.97
CA ASN A 335 16.87 4.88 18.80
C ASN A 335 17.79 4.29 17.71
N MET A 336 18.51 5.13 16.96
CA MET A 336 19.46 4.73 15.94
C MET A 336 20.88 4.81 16.52
N TRP A 337 21.68 3.76 16.41
CA TRP A 337 23.03 3.77 16.96
C TRP A 337 24.15 3.72 15.91
N GLY A 338 23.82 3.36 14.66
CA GLY A 338 24.81 3.26 13.60
C GLY A 338 24.22 3.02 12.23
N GLN A 339 25.12 2.81 11.28
CA GLN A 339 24.79 2.41 9.92
C GLN A 339 25.40 1.05 9.61
N CYS A 340 24.80 0.36 8.69
CA CYS A 340 25.28 -0.89 8.14
C CYS A 340 25.50 -0.72 6.63
N LEU A 341 26.72 -0.99 6.20
CA LEU A 341 27.08 -1.07 4.79
C LEU A 341 27.14 -2.56 4.44
N SER A 342 26.33 -3.00 3.50
CA SER A 342 26.30 -4.40 3.03
C SER A 342 26.85 -4.46 1.59
N PHE A 343 27.80 -5.34 1.34
CA PHE A 343 28.50 -5.47 0.05
C PHE A 343 28.40 -6.90 -0.46
N TRP A 344 27.94 -7.08 -1.69
CA TRP A 344 27.80 -8.37 -2.35
C TRP A 344 28.51 -8.37 -3.69
N GLY A 345 29.57 -9.16 -3.82
CA GLY A 345 30.29 -9.37 -5.07
C GLY A 345 29.62 -10.41 -5.98
N GLN A 346 30.16 -10.58 -7.17
CA GLN A 346 29.80 -11.67 -8.07
C GLN A 346 30.50 -12.95 -7.60
N PRO A 347 29.91 -14.16 -7.72
CA PRO A 347 30.57 -15.42 -7.35
C PRO A 347 31.96 -15.55 -7.99
N ASN A 348 32.94 -15.99 -7.19
CA ASN A 348 34.33 -16.14 -7.57
C ASN A 348 35.07 -14.85 -8.01
N LYS A 349 34.52 -13.68 -7.68
CA LYS A 349 35.10 -12.36 -7.98
C LYS A 349 35.37 -11.62 -6.66
N PRO A 350 36.56 -11.82 -6.04
CA PRO A 350 36.88 -11.13 -4.80
C PRO A 350 37.05 -9.63 -5.02
N PHE A 351 36.73 -8.87 -3.99
CA PHE A 351 36.93 -7.43 -3.93
C PHE A 351 37.65 -7.01 -2.65
N ALA A 352 38.17 -5.80 -2.63
CA ALA A 352 38.77 -5.19 -1.45
C ALA A 352 38.08 -3.85 -1.15
N LEU A 353 37.91 -3.54 0.14
CA LEU A 353 37.28 -2.33 0.65
C LEU A 353 38.24 -1.58 1.57
N GLN A 354 38.17 -0.25 1.52
CA GLN A 354 38.79 0.65 2.48
C GLN A 354 37.81 1.77 2.81
N LEU A 355 37.79 2.19 4.07
CA LEU A 355 37.04 3.38 4.50
C LEU A 355 38.01 4.53 4.68
N GLU A 356 37.69 5.72 4.14
CA GLU A 356 38.46 6.95 4.31
C GLU A 356 37.67 7.95 5.12
N LEU A 357 38.31 8.59 6.08
CA LEU A 357 37.76 9.70 6.86
C LEU A 357 38.21 11.04 6.24
N ARG A 358 37.27 11.96 6.15
CA ARG A 358 37.47 13.29 5.59
C ARG A 358 36.86 14.37 6.50
N ASN A 359 37.38 15.57 6.42
CA ASN A 359 36.79 16.73 7.08
C ASN A 359 35.58 17.27 6.28
N ALA A 360 34.93 18.30 6.82
CA ALA A 360 33.78 18.95 6.19
C ALA A 360 34.05 19.45 4.76
N SER A 361 35.31 19.83 4.45
CA SER A 361 35.78 20.29 3.12
C SER A 361 36.23 19.15 2.20
N ASN A 362 35.93 17.88 2.53
CA ASN A 362 36.32 16.68 1.80
C ASN A 362 37.84 16.43 1.73
N GLN A 363 38.64 17.05 2.59
CA GLN A 363 40.06 16.72 2.66
C GLN A 363 40.27 15.41 3.40
N TYR A 364 41.14 14.58 2.88
CA TYR A 364 41.52 13.29 3.48
C TYR A 364 42.22 13.51 4.85
N LEU A 365 41.84 12.71 5.84
CA LEU A 365 42.38 12.73 7.19
C LEU A 365 43.06 11.41 7.56
N ALA A 366 42.35 10.30 7.38
CA ALA A 366 42.80 8.97 7.76
C ALA A 366 42.02 7.90 6.97
N SER A 367 42.53 6.65 7.01
CA SER A 367 41.81 5.52 6.44
C SER A 367 41.92 4.27 7.31
N SER A 368 41.01 3.33 7.12
CA SER A 368 41.15 1.96 7.61
C SER A 368 42.29 1.23 6.89
N THR A 369 42.61 0.06 7.37
CA THR A 369 43.30 -0.96 6.55
C THR A 369 42.41 -1.38 5.38
N TRP A 370 42.99 -2.07 4.40
CA TRP A 370 42.25 -2.75 3.35
C TRP A 370 41.60 -4.04 3.88
N TYR A 371 40.29 -4.20 3.69
CA TYR A 371 39.56 -5.43 3.99
C TYR A 371 39.35 -6.18 2.68
N GLN A 372 39.97 -7.33 2.52
CA GLN A 372 39.86 -8.16 1.32
C GLN A 372 38.83 -9.25 1.56
N SER A 373 37.83 -9.38 0.72
CA SER A 373 36.83 -10.44 0.83
C SER A 373 37.43 -11.85 0.79
N SER A 374 38.56 -12.03 0.07
CA SER A 374 39.30 -13.28 0.02
C SER A 374 39.89 -13.73 1.37
N GLN A 375 39.95 -12.86 2.38
CA GLN A 375 40.40 -13.18 3.74
C GLN A 375 39.29 -13.77 4.62
N GLY A 376 38.06 -13.86 4.12
CA GLY A 376 36.97 -14.44 4.85
C GLY A 376 37.01 -15.99 4.91
N PRO A 377 36.29 -16.60 5.90
CA PRO A 377 35.47 -15.92 6.90
C PRO A 377 36.31 -15.23 7.98
N SER A 378 36.08 -13.94 8.22
CA SER A 378 36.82 -13.16 9.22
C SER A 378 35.92 -12.08 9.83
N VAL A 379 36.13 -11.81 11.11
CA VAL A 379 35.44 -10.73 11.84
C VAL A 379 36.49 -9.85 12.51
N PHE A 380 36.38 -8.54 12.27
CA PHE A 380 37.20 -7.50 12.88
C PHE A 380 36.30 -6.65 13.76
N PRO A 381 36.10 -7.00 15.04
CA PRO A 381 35.23 -6.27 15.94
C PRO A 381 35.94 -4.99 16.43
N ASP A 382 35.13 -3.97 16.72
CA ASP A 382 35.54 -2.77 17.46
C ASP A 382 36.82 -2.06 16.96
N THR A 383 37.02 -2.04 15.65
CA THR A 383 38.14 -1.29 15.04
C THR A 383 37.87 0.20 15.15
N VAL A 384 38.84 0.98 15.65
CA VAL A 384 38.76 2.44 15.75
C VAL A 384 39.71 3.08 14.77
N ILE A 385 39.21 4.01 13.97
CA ILE A 385 40.00 4.82 13.03
C ILE A 385 40.08 6.23 13.62
N TYR A 386 41.31 6.70 13.87
CA TYR A 386 41.56 8.02 14.44
C TYR A 386 41.89 9.04 13.35
N ALA A 387 41.37 10.24 13.47
CA ALA A 387 41.58 11.36 12.58
C ALA A 387 41.74 12.65 13.39
N GLY A 388 42.99 12.92 13.84
CA GLY A 388 43.28 14.02 14.76
C GLY A 388 42.63 13.77 16.14
N GLY A 389 41.77 14.66 16.59
CA GLY A 389 40.97 14.51 17.83
C GLY A 389 39.71 13.70 17.70
N ASP A 390 39.34 13.31 16.49
CA ASP A 390 38.10 12.60 16.17
C ASP A 390 38.35 11.12 15.91
N SER A 391 37.30 10.32 16.02
CA SER A 391 37.39 8.88 15.81
C SER A 391 36.11 8.28 15.28
N LEU A 392 36.24 7.16 14.57
CA LEU A 392 35.15 6.33 14.06
C LEU A 392 35.35 4.89 14.50
N ARG A 393 34.33 4.28 15.09
CA ARG A 393 34.30 2.86 15.39
C ARG A 393 33.59 2.10 14.29
N ILE A 394 34.17 0.99 13.87
CA ILE A 394 33.61 0.07 12.90
C ILE A 394 33.73 -1.38 13.36
N SER A 395 32.81 -2.22 12.90
CA SER A 395 32.91 -3.68 12.99
C SER A 395 32.77 -4.25 11.56
N VAL A 396 33.68 -5.12 11.18
CA VAL A 396 33.73 -5.66 9.80
C VAL A 396 33.59 -7.17 9.82
N LEU A 397 32.69 -7.69 9.03
CA LEU A 397 32.56 -9.11 8.72
C LEU A 397 32.91 -9.32 7.24
N LEU A 398 33.72 -10.35 6.97
CA LEU A 398 34.09 -10.76 5.60
C LEU A 398 33.76 -12.23 5.37
N GLU A 399 33.27 -12.53 4.19
CA GLU A 399 33.07 -13.88 3.68
C GLU A 399 33.63 -13.97 2.26
N SER A 400 34.55 -14.89 2.02
CA SER A 400 35.15 -15.09 0.67
C SER A 400 34.14 -15.71 -0.31
N ALA A 401 33.28 -16.56 0.21
CA ALA A 401 32.14 -17.16 -0.48
C ALA A 401 31.09 -17.45 0.57
N HIS A 402 29.99 -16.67 0.54
CA HIS A 402 28.87 -16.87 1.44
C HIS A 402 28.30 -18.30 1.24
N PRO A 403 28.03 -19.06 2.31
CA PRO A 403 27.73 -20.49 2.20
C PRO A 403 26.50 -20.82 1.37
N ILE A 404 25.53 -19.89 1.27
CA ILE A 404 24.28 -20.10 0.54
C ILE A 404 24.44 -19.82 -0.96
N ASN A 405 24.98 -18.65 -1.33
CA ASN A 405 24.97 -18.17 -2.73
C ASN A 405 26.37 -18.06 -3.36
N GLN A 406 27.42 -18.45 -2.64
CA GLN A 406 28.81 -18.45 -3.08
C GLN A 406 29.35 -17.06 -3.49
N ARG A 407 28.66 -15.98 -3.09
CA ARG A 407 29.09 -14.60 -3.36
C ARG A 407 30.09 -14.16 -2.30
N PRO A 408 31.19 -13.47 -2.66
CA PRO A 408 31.98 -12.72 -1.69
C PRO A 408 31.08 -11.66 -1.04
N HIS A 409 31.14 -11.58 0.29
CA HIS A 409 30.30 -10.66 1.08
C HIS A 409 31.14 -9.90 2.08
N ALA A 410 30.80 -8.66 2.31
CA ALA A 410 31.30 -7.87 3.43
C ALA A 410 30.16 -7.11 4.07
N GLN A 411 30.17 -7.04 5.40
CA GLN A 411 29.26 -6.18 6.17
C GLN A 411 30.11 -5.29 7.07
N ILE A 412 29.87 -3.98 7.00
CA ILE A 412 30.57 -2.99 7.83
C ILE A 412 29.54 -2.24 8.64
N LYS A 413 29.52 -2.46 9.96
CA LYS A 413 28.75 -1.64 10.89
C LYS A 413 29.58 -0.42 11.27
N VAL A 414 28.95 0.74 11.27
CA VAL A 414 29.61 2.03 11.49
C VAL A 414 28.92 2.75 12.64
N GLN A 415 29.70 3.17 13.63
CA GLN A 415 29.27 4.03 14.71
C GLN A 415 30.18 5.25 14.79
N GLN A 416 29.64 6.46 14.58
CA GLN A 416 30.41 7.67 14.79
C GLN A 416 30.57 7.89 16.29
N ILE A 417 31.82 8.00 16.75
CA ILE A 417 32.16 8.17 18.16
C ILE A 417 32.33 9.64 18.52
N SER A 418 33.04 10.40 17.67
CA SER A 418 33.31 11.82 17.91
C SER A 418 33.52 12.57 16.59
N GLY A 419 33.34 13.89 16.64
CA GLY A 419 33.63 14.82 15.57
C GLY A 419 32.61 14.90 14.45
N ASN A 420 32.87 15.81 13.51
CA ASN A 420 32.04 16.04 12.32
C ASN A 420 32.76 15.46 11.09
N LEU A 421 32.97 14.14 11.12
CA LEU A 421 33.68 13.40 10.08
C LEU A 421 32.73 13.05 8.92
N LYS A 422 33.26 13.12 7.69
CA LYS A 422 32.68 12.54 6.51
C LYS A 422 33.36 11.20 6.24
N LEU A 423 32.54 10.21 5.83
CA LEU A 423 33.00 8.86 5.54
C LEU A 423 32.82 8.55 4.06
N ASN A 424 33.86 8.06 3.38
CA ASN A 424 33.72 7.49 2.05
C ASN A 424 34.28 6.07 1.97
N MET A 425 33.76 5.30 1.04
CA MET A 425 34.26 4.01 0.68
C MET A 425 35.19 4.09 -0.54
N VAL A 426 36.18 3.21 -0.55
CA VAL A 426 36.98 2.89 -1.71
C VAL A 426 36.89 1.39 -1.93
N ALA A 427 36.57 0.96 -3.14
CA ALA A 427 36.48 -0.45 -3.49
C ALA A 427 37.31 -0.74 -4.73
N THR A 428 37.98 -1.92 -4.78
CA THR A 428 38.72 -2.40 -5.93
C THR A 428 38.43 -3.87 -6.17
N ALA A 429 38.43 -4.28 -7.43
CA ALA A 429 38.42 -5.67 -7.84
C ALA A 429 39.07 -5.80 -9.23
N ALA A 430 39.62 -6.97 -9.55
CA ALA A 430 40.14 -7.23 -10.88
C ALA A 430 39.03 -7.30 -11.95
N SER A 431 37.86 -7.77 -11.58
CA SER A 431 36.65 -7.86 -12.45
C SER A 431 35.44 -8.24 -11.64
N GLY A 432 34.24 -8.16 -12.26
CA GLY A 432 32.98 -8.56 -11.68
C GLY A 432 32.20 -7.39 -11.10
N THR A 433 30.95 -7.63 -10.77
CA THR A 433 30.03 -6.61 -10.26
C THR A 433 29.98 -6.64 -8.73
N LEU A 434 30.11 -5.48 -8.13
CA LEU A 434 29.86 -5.23 -6.69
C LEU A 434 28.54 -4.47 -6.53
N HIS A 435 27.72 -4.95 -5.62
CA HIS A 435 26.56 -4.24 -5.12
C HIS A 435 26.80 -3.79 -3.68
N ALA A 436 26.38 -2.58 -3.33
CA ALA A 436 26.50 -2.03 -1.99
C ALA A 436 25.19 -1.35 -1.55
N TRP A 437 24.82 -1.51 -0.29
CA TRP A 437 23.68 -0.83 0.34
C TRP A 437 24.15 -0.04 1.56
N ASN A 438 23.68 1.18 1.70
CA ASN A 438 23.91 2.03 2.86
C ASN A 438 22.59 2.16 3.63
N VAL A 439 22.47 1.52 4.78
CA VAL A 439 21.25 1.50 5.59
C VAL A 439 21.52 1.88 7.03
N THR A 440 20.50 2.43 7.70
CA THR A 440 20.55 2.74 9.12
C THR A 440 20.32 1.47 9.95
N GLU A 441 20.98 1.35 11.10
CA GLU A 441 20.80 0.27 12.05
C GLU A 441 20.21 0.80 13.35
N LEU A 442 19.08 0.22 13.78
CA LEU A 442 18.41 0.57 15.03
C LEU A 442 19.09 -0.09 16.25
N ASN A 443 18.79 0.38 17.46
CA ASN A 443 19.35 -0.16 18.73
C ASN A 443 19.19 -1.66 18.88
N ASN A 444 18.16 -2.25 18.32
CA ASN A 444 17.89 -3.68 18.33
C ASN A 444 18.48 -4.43 17.10
N GLY A 445 19.32 -3.79 16.33
CA GLY A 445 19.97 -4.39 15.16
C GLY A 445 19.12 -4.41 13.90
N VAL A 446 18.02 -3.66 13.86
CA VAL A 446 17.17 -3.55 12.66
C VAL A 446 17.51 -2.30 11.86
N GLY A 447 17.85 -2.48 10.60
CA GLY A 447 18.05 -1.40 9.63
C GLY A 447 16.99 -1.43 8.54
N ASN A 448 16.27 -0.34 8.39
CA ASN A 448 15.14 -0.26 7.45
C ASN A 448 15.21 0.97 6.54
N TRP A 449 15.96 1.99 6.89
CA TRP A 449 16.05 3.23 6.11
C TRP A 449 17.38 3.35 5.40
N GLY A 450 17.31 3.54 4.09
CA GLY A 450 18.48 3.82 3.27
C GLY A 450 19.01 5.23 3.48
N MET A 451 20.32 5.37 3.35
CA MET A 451 21.01 6.65 3.27
C MET A 451 21.79 6.74 1.96
N PRO A 452 21.89 7.92 1.32
CA PRO A 452 22.51 8.01 0.01
C PRO A 452 23.99 7.63 -0.01
N PHE A 453 24.42 7.06 -1.14
CA PHE A 453 25.79 7.17 -1.62
C PHE A 453 25.91 8.44 -2.48
N SER A 454 26.98 9.24 -2.28
CA SER A 454 27.11 10.56 -2.87
C SER A 454 28.42 10.79 -3.60
N ALA A 455 28.38 11.46 -4.75
CA ALA A 455 29.54 11.89 -5.51
C ALA A 455 30.05 13.25 -4.99
N TRP A 456 30.66 13.29 -3.80
CA TRP A 456 31.17 14.55 -3.22
C TRP A 456 32.32 15.17 -3.98
N VAL A 457 33.02 14.38 -4.77
CA VAL A 457 34.19 14.79 -5.56
C VAL A 457 33.95 14.36 -7.01
N ASN A 458 34.42 15.15 -7.95
CA ASN A 458 34.34 14.81 -9.37
C ASN A 458 35.04 13.46 -9.64
N GLY A 459 34.37 12.59 -10.39
CA GLY A 459 34.84 11.22 -10.67
C GLY A 459 34.44 10.18 -9.61
N TRP A 460 33.75 10.58 -8.52
CA TRP A 460 33.16 9.62 -7.60
C TRP A 460 31.79 9.17 -8.06
N ALA A 461 31.38 7.97 -7.67
CA ALA A 461 30.07 7.43 -7.99
C ALA A 461 29.01 7.93 -7.01
N ALA A 462 27.84 8.28 -7.52
CA ALA A 462 26.61 8.43 -6.74
C ALA A 462 25.85 7.12 -6.70
N GLY A 463 25.05 6.93 -5.64
CA GLY A 463 24.13 5.80 -5.56
C GLY A 463 22.96 5.91 -6.53
N ASN A 464 22.18 4.85 -6.59
CA ASN A 464 20.93 4.77 -7.33
C ASN A 464 19.79 4.26 -6.41
N ARG A 465 18.58 4.14 -6.96
CA ARG A 465 17.35 3.74 -6.26
C ARG A 465 16.92 2.32 -6.62
N ASP A 466 17.76 1.57 -7.34
CA ASP A 466 17.46 0.22 -7.81
C ASP A 466 17.85 -0.82 -6.75
N TYR A 467 17.46 -2.07 -6.96
CA TYR A 467 17.75 -3.16 -6.03
C TYR A 467 17.26 -2.92 -4.59
N GLY A 468 16.11 -2.23 -4.47
CA GLY A 468 15.55 -1.81 -3.19
C GLY A 468 14.63 -2.83 -2.53
N ILE A 469 14.54 -4.05 -3.04
CA ILE A 469 13.75 -5.14 -2.45
C ILE A 469 14.63 -5.92 -1.46
N GLY A 470 14.31 -5.81 -0.17
CA GLY A 470 15.03 -6.51 0.91
C GLY A 470 14.37 -7.84 1.28
N GLU A 471 14.93 -8.49 2.31
CA GLU A 471 14.31 -9.66 2.95
C GLU A 471 13.15 -9.22 3.85
N PRO A 472 12.02 -9.96 3.94
CA PRO A 472 11.74 -11.24 3.28
C PRO A 472 11.07 -11.11 1.90
N ALA A 473 10.84 -9.89 1.40
CA ALA A 473 10.15 -9.64 0.12
C ALA A 473 10.89 -10.23 -1.09
N ALA A 474 12.20 -10.46 -0.99
CA ALA A 474 13.03 -11.11 -2.01
C ALA A 474 12.68 -12.60 -2.20
N GLY A 475 12.06 -13.25 -1.22
CA GLY A 475 11.73 -14.68 -1.23
C GLY A 475 10.93 -15.13 -2.45
N ALA A 476 11.17 -16.36 -2.90
CA ALA A 476 10.56 -16.90 -4.12
C ALA A 476 9.06 -17.15 -3.94
N SER A 477 8.63 -17.65 -2.78
CA SER A 477 7.22 -17.88 -2.43
C SER A 477 6.47 -16.65 -1.91
N VAL A 478 7.16 -15.51 -1.73
CA VAL A 478 6.58 -14.29 -1.17
C VAL A 478 5.98 -13.42 -2.26
N LEU A 479 4.74 -12.98 -2.07
CA LEU A 479 4.13 -11.91 -2.87
C LEU A 479 4.68 -10.57 -2.37
N SER A 480 5.59 -9.97 -3.10
CA SER A 480 6.18 -8.66 -2.81
C SER A 480 5.30 -7.54 -3.35
N VAL A 481 4.95 -6.57 -2.52
CA VAL A 481 3.92 -5.57 -2.82
C VAL A 481 4.48 -4.15 -2.83
N ALA A 482 4.45 -3.49 -3.99
CA ALA A 482 4.73 -2.07 -4.15
C ALA A 482 3.54 -1.22 -3.67
N SER A 483 3.80 0.07 -3.45
CA SER A 483 2.79 1.04 -3.01
C SER A 483 2.41 2.01 -4.10
N HIS A 484 1.10 2.24 -4.27
CA HIS A 484 0.58 3.38 -5.01
C HIS A 484 -0.45 4.16 -4.18
N SER A 485 -0.73 5.42 -4.56
CA SER A 485 -1.81 6.19 -3.96
C SER A 485 -3.16 5.70 -4.49
N PRO A 486 -4.18 5.48 -3.62
CA PRO A 486 -5.48 5.02 -4.09
C PRO A 486 -6.05 5.93 -5.17
N GLU A 487 -6.48 5.35 -6.28
CA GLU A 487 -7.19 6.08 -7.33
C GLU A 487 -8.66 6.31 -6.98
N PHE A 488 -9.23 7.37 -7.52
CA PHE A 488 -10.66 7.64 -7.39
C PHE A 488 -11.13 8.60 -8.49
N PHE A 489 -12.43 8.58 -8.77
CA PHE A 489 -13.09 9.53 -9.65
C PHE A 489 -13.74 10.62 -8.78
N PRO A 490 -13.31 11.90 -8.85
CA PRO A 490 -13.87 12.99 -8.04
C PRO A 490 -15.37 13.22 -8.24
N ALA A 491 -15.85 12.96 -9.46
CA ALA A 491 -17.25 12.99 -9.83
C ALA A 491 -17.51 12.01 -10.99
N PRO A 492 -18.77 11.56 -11.22
CA PRO A 492 -19.11 10.78 -12.41
C PRO A 492 -18.68 11.49 -13.69
N GLY A 493 -17.95 10.79 -14.55
CA GLY A 493 -17.41 11.31 -15.83
C GLY A 493 -16.17 12.21 -15.70
N SER A 494 -15.63 12.45 -14.49
CA SER A 494 -14.38 13.17 -14.33
C SER A 494 -13.17 12.24 -14.60
N PRO A 495 -12.00 12.80 -14.98
CA PRO A 495 -10.78 12.02 -15.09
C PRO A 495 -10.40 11.37 -13.75
N MET A 496 -9.78 10.19 -13.82
CA MET A 496 -9.22 9.50 -12.66
C MET A 496 -8.20 10.39 -11.94
N ALA A 497 -8.36 10.55 -10.64
CA ALA A 497 -7.43 11.25 -9.77
C ALA A 497 -6.55 10.25 -8.99
N ASN A 498 -5.30 10.63 -8.74
CA ASN A 498 -4.27 9.79 -8.09
C ASN A 498 -3.92 8.52 -8.88
N GLY A 499 -3.73 7.40 -8.20
CA GLY A 499 -3.31 6.14 -8.82
C GLY A 499 -1.82 6.08 -9.16
N TYR A 500 -1.01 7.10 -8.79
CA TYR A 500 0.43 7.13 -9.05
C TYR A 500 1.20 6.22 -8.09
N LEU A 501 2.28 5.64 -8.59
CA LEU A 501 3.24 4.95 -7.74
C LEU A 501 3.72 5.87 -6.63
N SER A 502 3.81 5.37 -5.40
CA SER A 502 4.36 6.12 -4.28
C SER A 502 5.87 6.31 -4.48
N LEU A 503 6.37 7.54 -4.34
CA LEU A 503 7.79 7.85 -4.57
C LEU A 503 8.71 7.02 -3.70
N PHE A 504 8.29 6.74 -2.46
CA PHE A 504 9.04 5.93 -1.51
C PHE A 504 9.03 4.43 -1.84
N SER A 505 8.13 3.94 -2.72
CA SER A 505 8.03 2.50 -2.98
C SER A 505 9.33 1.96 -3.57
N SER A 506 9.97 1.05 -2.85
CA SER A 506 11.18 0.37 -3.32
C SER A 506 10.93 -0.39 -4.61
N LYS A 507 11.97 -0.54 -5.41
CA LYS A 507 11.93 -1.16 -6.72
C LYS A 507 13.04 -2.20 -6.90
N GLY A 508 12.77 -3.15 -7.75
CA GLY A 508 13.73 -4.17 -8.17
C GLY A 508 14.75 -3.69 -9.20
N PRO A 509 15.36 -4.62 -9.92
CA PRO A 509 15.26 -6.08 -9.74
C PRO A 509 16.01 -6.57 -8.49
N LEU A 510 16.01 -7.89 -8.22
CA LEU A 510 16.96 -8.50 -7.29
C LEU A 510 18.36 -8.57 -7.93
N ILE A 511 19.39 -8.80 -7.11
CA ILE A 511 20.79 -8.95 -7.61
C ILE A 511 20.98 -10.12 -8.58
N THR A 512 20.01 -11.02 -8.67
CA THR A 512 19.94 -12.12 -9.64
C THR A 512 19.29 -11.73 -10.97
N GLY A 513 18.77 -10.51 -11.08
CA GLY A 513 17.97 -10.06 -12.22
C GLY A 513 16.49 -10.47 -12.15
N LYS A 514 16.05 -11.23 -11.12
CA LYS A 514 14.65 -11.60 -10.93
C LYS A 514 13.80 -10.36 -10.69
N MET A 515 12.68 -10.24 -11.41
CA MET A 515 11.75 -9.11 -11.25
C MET A 515 10.98 -9.20 -9.93
N LYS A 516 10.99 -8.11 -9.21
CA LYS A 516 10.23 -7.76 -8.02
C LYS A 516 9.98 -6.25 -8.06
N PRO A 517 8.90 -5.73 -7.44
CA PRO A 517 7.83 -6.44 -6.71
C PRO A 517 6.97 -7.29 -7.63
N ASP A 518 6.04 -8.10 -7.07
CA ASP A 518 5.10 -8.92 -7.85
C ASP A 518 3.89 -8.12 -8.32
N VAL A 519 3.31 -7.30 -7.44
CA VAL A 519 2.14 -6.44 -7.71
C VAL A 519 2.26 -5.13 -6.96
N SER A 520 1.39 -4.18 -7.25
CA SER A 520 1.21 -2.97 -6.44
C SER A 520 -0.18 -2.92 -5.80
N ALA A 521 -0.28 -2.33 -4.62
CA ALA A 521 -1.53 -2.13 -3.90
C ALA A 521 -1.58 -0.73 -3.27
N PRO A 522 -2.76 -0.24 -2.88
CA PRO A 522 -2.90 1.05 -2.22
C PRO A 522 -2.13 1.12 -0.90
N GLY A 523 -1.16 2.03 -0.80
CA GLY A 523 -0.34 2.23 0.40
C GLY A 523 -0.07 3.71 0.70
N GLY A 524 -0.54 4.65 -0.14
CA GLY A 524 -0.39 6.07 0.06
C GLY A 524 -1.55 6.69 0.84
N ASN A 525 -1.29 7.28 2.03
CA ASN A 525 -2.26 8.00 2.84
C ASN A 525 -3.50 7.15 3.21
N ILE A 526 -3.29 5.94 3.70
CA ILE A 526 -4.34 4.99 4.07
C ILE A 526 -4.81 5.26 5.50
N THR A 527 -6.14 5.31 5.71
CA THR A 527 -6.74 5.44 7.03
C THR A 527 -7.06 4.05 7.60
N SER A 528 -6.60 3.74 8.81
CA SER A 528 -6.92 2.49 9.51
C SER A 528 -6.91 2.69 11.02
N ALA A 529 -7.18 1.62 11.77
CA ALA A 529 -7.16 1.61 13.21
C ALA A 529 -5.79 2.01 13.78
N VAL A 530 -5.79 2.71 14.90
CA VAL A 530 -4.58 3.11 15.63
C VAL A 530 -4.68 2.56 17.05
N ASN A 531 -3.56 2.07 17.58
CA ASN A 531 -3.47 1.56 18.93
C ASN A 531 -3.90 2.64 19.95
N SER A 532 -4.93 2.38 20.73
CA SER A 532 -5.49 3.33 21.71
C SER A 532 -4.59 3.54 22.94
N TYR A 533 -3.53 2.76 23.08
CA TYR A 533 -2.51 2.86 24.13
C TYR A 533 -1.25 3.60 23.68
N THR A 534 -1.17 4.01 22.39
CA THR A 534 0.03 4.65 21.85
C THR A 534 0.20 6.09 22.34
N ASN A 535 1.48 6.48 22.52
CA ASN A 535 1.90 7.88 22.68
C ASN A 535 2.49 8.46 21.39
N ALA A 536 2.57 7.66 20.32
CA ALA A 536 3.14 8.10 19.05
C ALA A 536 2.23 9.11 18.33
N SER A 537 2.83 10.08 17.66
CA SER A 537 2.10 11.02 16.82
C SER A 537 1.58 10.35 15.56
N TYR A 538 0.34 10.64 15.19
CA TYR A 538 -0.29 10.18 13.95
C TYR A 538 -1.27 11.21 13.41
N THR A 539 -1.62 11.14 12.14
CA THR A 539 -2.65 11.99 11.54
C THR A 539 -4.02 11.42 11.85
N PHE A 540 -4.74 12.06 12.79
CA PHE A 540 -6.09 11.65 13.22
C PHE A 540 -7.08 11.70 12.05
N ALA A 541 -7.98 10.72 11.98
CA ALA A 541 -9.06 10.64 11.00
C ALA A 541 -10.44 10.52 11.62
N ALA A 542 -10.62 9.62 12.58
CA ALA A 542 -11.88 9.36 13.28
C ALA A 542 -11.63 8.66 14.62
N SER A 543 -12.64 8.51 15.45
CA SER A 543 -12.62 7.63 16.63
C SER A 543 -13.99 7.01 16.89
N VAL A 544 -14.00 5.88 17.57
CA VAL A 544 -15.21 5.20 18.04
C VAL A 544 -15.09 4.96 19.56
N SER A 545 -16.22 5.11 20.26
CA SER A 545 -16.29 4.75 21.68
C SER A 545 -16.80 3.32 21.82
N PHE A 546 -16.09 2.50 22.58
CA PHE A 546 -16.46 1.11 22.83
C PHE A 546 -16.00 0.71 24.24
N ASN A 547 -16.86 0.09 25.03
CA ASN A 547 -16.58 -0.36 26.41
C ASN A 547 -15.88 0.72 27.28
N GLY A 548 -16.34 1.98 27.17
CA GLY A 548 -15.82 3.09 27.98
C GLY A 548 -14.47 3.66 27.52
N ARG A 549 -13.90 3.19 26.39
CA ARG A 549 -12.64 3.67 25.82
C ARG A 549 -12.87 4.25 24.43
N ASN A 550 -12.07 5.25 24.03
CA ASN A 550 -12.03 5.80 22.68
C ASN A 550 -10.93 5.13 21.87
N TYR A 551 -11.28 4.63 20.69
CA TYR A 551 -10.39 3.93 19.76
C TYR A 551 -10.22 4.75 18.50
N PRO A 552 -9.00 5.24 18.24
CA PRO A 552 -8.75 6.13 17.12
C PRO A 552 -8.53 5.38 15.80
N PHE A 553 -8.82 6.10 14.71
CA PHE A 553 -8.38 5.79 13.35
C PHE A 553 -7.47 6.91 12.87
N GLY A 554 -6.39 6.57 12.20
CA GLY A 554 -5.39 7.50 11.70
C GLY A 554 -4.91 7.16 10.31
N LYS A 555 -4.12 8.07 9.73
CA LYS A 555 -3.58 7.92 8.37
C LYS A 555 -2.09 7.60 8.43
N ALA A 556 -1.68 6.66 7.60
CA ALA A 556 -0.28 6.32 7.38
C ALA A 556 0.00 6.06 5.89
N SER A 557 1.28 6.16 5.50
CA SER A 557 1.77 5.85 4.15
C SER A 557 2.97 4.93 4.24
N GLY A 558 3.05 3.96 3.35
CA GLY A 558 4.14 2.99 3.27
C GLY A 558 3.74 1.78 2.44
N THR A 559 4.72 1.04 1.94
CA THR A 559 4.50 -0.32 1.42
C THR A 559 3.96 -1.24 2.52
N SER A 560 4.20 -0.88 3.79
CA SER A 560 3.57 -1.48 4.97
C SER A 560 2.03 -1.41 4.98
N MET A 561 1.42 -0.46 4.27
CA MET A 561 -0.03 -0.32 4.11
C MET A 561 -0.54 -1.03 2.84
N ALA A 562 0.32 -1.13 1.82
CA ALA A 562 0.02 -1.85 0.58
C ALA A 562 0.02 -3.37 0.79
N SER A 563 0.98 -3.91 1.53
CA SER A 563 1.10 -5.34 1.82
C SER A 563 -0.16 -5.92 2.48
N PRO A 564 -0.70 -5.37 3.58
CA PRO A 564 -1.92 -5.90 4.20
C PRO A 564 -3.16 -5.75 3.31
N ALA A 565 -3.20 -4.78 2.40
CA ALA A 565 -4.26 -4.72 1.40
C ALA A 565 -4.21 -5.93 0.47
N ALA A 566 -3.01 -6.29 -0.01
CA ALA A 566 -2.82 -7.50 -0.83
C ALA A 566 -3.06 -8.79 -0.03
N ALA A 567 -2.67 -8.85 1.25
CA ALA A 567 -2.93 -9.99 2.12
C ALA A 567 -4.43 -10.22 2.34
N GLY A 568 -5.21 -9.14 2.53
CA GLY A 568 -6.66 -9.24 2.61
C GLY A 568 -7.29 -9.72 1.29
N VAL A 569 -6.79 -9.26 0.13
CA VAL A 569 -7.25 -9.77 -1.17
C VAL A 569 -6.89 -11.26 -1.33
N ALA A 570 -5.71 -11.70 -0.91
CA ALA A 570 -5.35 -13.13 -0.89
C ALA A 570 -6.32 -13.95 -0.03
N ALA A 571 -6.77 -13.40 1.11
CA ALA A 571 -7.79 -14.06 1.95
C ALA A 571 -9.16 -14.16 1.24
N LEU A 572 -9.56 -13.16 0.45
CA LEU A 572 -10.78 -13.25 -0.38
C LEU A 572 -10.67 -14.35 -1.44
N VAL A 573 -9.49 -14.49 -2.07
CA VAL A 573 -9.19 -15.55 -3.04
C VAL A 573 -9.28 -16.93 -2.40
N LEU A 574 -8.72 -17.10 -1.18
CA LEU A 574 -8.79 -18.36 -0.43
C LEU A 574 -10.19 -18.68 0.09
N GLN A 575 -11.00 -17.68 0.44
CA GLN A 575 -12.42 -17.88 0.74
C GLN A 575 -13.17 -18.37 -0.49
N ALA A 576 -12.88 -17.82 -1.68
CA ALA A 576 -13.50 -18.24 -2.93
C ALA A 576 -13.13 -19.68 -3.31
N ASN A 577 -11.87 -20.07 -3.10
CA ASN A 577 -11.39 -21.41 -3.37
C ASN A 577 -10.31 -21.83 -2.35
N PRO A 578 -10.70 -22.53 -1.28
CA PRO A 578 -9.77 -22.96 -0.22
C PRO A 578 -8.78 -24.04 -0.65
N ASN A 579 -8.97 -24.67 -1.81
CA ASN A 579 -8.10 -25.73 -2.29
C ASN A 579 -6.87 -25.23 -3.07
N LEU A 580 -6.80 -23.94 -3.37
CA LEU A 580 -5.65 -23.36 -4.06
C LEU A 580 -4.37 -23.49 -3.23
N SER A 581 -3.28 -23.87 -3.87
CA SER A 581 -1.93 -23.79 -3.28
C SER A 581 -1.52 -22.33 -3.10
N ALA A 582 -0.50 -22.08 -2.28
CA ALA A 582 0.04 -20.74 -2.10
C ALA A 582 0.60 -20.15 -3.41
N GLU A 583 1.18 -21.00 -4.26
CA GLU A 583 1.68 -20.60 -5.58
C GLU A 583 0.53 -20.17 -6.51
N GLU A 584 -0.55 -20.96 -6.58
CA GLU A 584 -1.73 -20.61 -7.39
C GLU A 584 -2.36 -19.29 -6.93
N VAL A 585 -2.46 -19.04 -5.62
CA VAL A 585 -2.95 -17.75 -5.09
C VAL A 585 -2.08 -16.60 -5.57
N ARG A 586 -0.75 -16.73 -5.44
CA ARG A 586 0.20 -15.71 -5.91
C ARG A 586 0.10 -15.49 -7.42
N ASP A 587 0.00 -16.56 -8.20
CA ASP A 587 -0.12 -16.49 -9.66
C ASP A 587 -1.44 -15.87 -10.11
N ILE A 588 -2.55 -16.18 -9.45
CA ILE A 588 -3.83 -15.52 -9.66
C ILE A 588 -3.69 -14.01 -9.43
N LEU A 589 -3.09 -13.59 -8.31
CA LEU A 589 -2.94 -12.17 -8.00
C LEU A 589 -2.05 -11.43 -9.01
N ARG A 590 -1.00 -12.08 -9.54
CA ARG A 590 -0.16 -11.51 -10.60
C ARG A 590 -0.88 -11.45 -11.95
N GLN A 591 -1.51 -12.55 -12.37
CA GLN A 591 -2.16 -12.66 -13.68
C GLN A 591 -3.43 -11.82 -13.82
N THR A 592 -4.07 -11.48 -12.70
CA THR A 592 -5.27 -10.65 -12.67
C THR A 592 -5.00 -9.20 -12.26
N ALA A 593 -3.74 -8.85 -12.01
CA ALA A 593 -3.36 -7.47 -11.75
C ALA A 593 -3.69 -6.60 -12.98
N ARG A 594 -4.23 -5.40 -12.72
CA ARG A 594 -4.69 -4.52 -13.79
C ARG A 594 -3.64 -3.49 -14.18
N GLU A 595 -3.63 -3.19 -15.46
CA GLU A 595 -2.94 -2.05 -16.04
C GLU A 595 -3.91 -0.88 -16.20
N ASP A 596 -3.40 0.34 -16.18
CA ASP A 596 -4.16 1.55 -16.43
C ASP A 596 -3.28 2.68 -16.99
N LEU A 597 -3.85 3.88 -17.13
CA LEU A 597 -3.11 5.06 -17.62
C LEU A 597 -1.90 5.45 -16.76
N ARG A 598 -1.79 4.98 -15.50
CA ARG A 598 -0.69 5.28 -14.58
C ARG A 598 0.42 4.23 -14.63
N THR A 599 0.05 2.99 -14.83
CA THR A 599 1.02 1.90 -15.01
C THR A 599 1.64 1.94 -16.41
N GLY A 600 0.86 2.36 -17.40
CA GLY A 600 1.18 2.10 -18.81
C GLY A 600 1.13 0.61 -19.12
N ASP A 601 1.61 0.23 -20.29
CA ASP A 601 1.77 -1.18 -20.70
C ASP A 601 2.95 -1.80 -19.94
N LEU A 602 2.72 -2.94 -19.29
CA LEU A 602 3.70 -3.63 -18.48
C LEU A 602 4.21 -4.91 -19.18
N PRO A 603 5.49 -5.28 -19.02
CA PRO A 603 5.99 -6.52 -19.59
C PRO A 603 5.42 -7.74 -18.86
N ASP A 604 5.17 -8.84 -19.56
CA ASP A 604 4.69 -10.11 -19.00
C ASP A 604 5.60 -10.64 -17.86
N SER A 605 6.91 -10.35 -17.93
CA SER A 605 7.88 -10.71 -16.88
C SER A 605 7.75 -9.90 -15.61
N GLY A 606 6.88 -8.90 -15.57
CA GLY A 606 6.72 -7.91 -14.50
C GLY A 606 7.65 -6.70 -14.68
N HIS A 607 7.28 -5.60 -14.04
CA HIS A 607 7.99 -4.33 -14.06
C HIS A 607 8.66 -4.05 -12.71
N VAL A 608 9.86 -3.50 -12.69
CA VAL A 608 10.65 -3.26 -11.47
C VAL A 608 9.99 -2.35 -10.42
N GLN A 609 8.93 -1.63 -10.76
CA GLN A 609 8.22 -0.71 -9.88
C GLN A 609 6.77 -1.15 -9.62
N TRP A 610 6.08 -1.67 -10.62
CA TRP A 610 4.66 -2.01 -10.58
C TRP A 610 4.40 -3.51 -10.43
N GLY A 611 5.44 -4.36 -10.63
CA GLY A 611 5.25 -5.79 -10.80
C GLY A 611 4.40 -6.08 -12.03
N HIS A 612 3.39 -6.90 -11.89
CA HIS A 612 2.41 -7.19 -12.94
C HIS A 612 1.23 -6.19 -12.98
N GLY A 613 1.28 -5.12 -12.18
CA GLY A 613 0.24 -4.08 -12.15
C GLY A 613 -0.40 -3.90 -10.78
N LYS A 614 -1.56 -3.24 -10.77
CA LYS A 614 -2.35 -2.96 -9.57
C LYS A 614 -3.23 -4.15 -9.24
N ILE A 615 -3.24 -4.57 -7.97
CA ILE A 615 -4.04 -5.71 -7.50
C ILE A 615 -5.54 -5.48 -7.75
N ASP A 616 -6.25 -6.53 -8.19
CA ASP A 616 -7.67 -6.51 -8.50
C ASP A 616 -8.38 -7.67 -7.80
N ALA A 617 -9.06 -7.38 -6.71
CA ALA A 617 -9.74 -8.39 -5.89
C ALA A 617 -10.88 -9.09 -6.63
N LEU A 618 -11.64 -8.34 -7.45
CA LEU A 618 -12.77 -8.92 -8.17
C LEU A 618 -12.29 -9.89 -9.26
N ALA A 619 -11.31 -9.49 -10.06
CA ALA A 619 -10.72 -10.34 -11.09
C ALA A 619 -10.05 -11.58 -10.48
N ALA A 620 -9.33 -11.42 -9.36
CA ALA A 620 -8.70 -12.52 -8.66
C ALA A 620 -9.71 -13.53 -8.10
N VAL A 621 -10.79 -13.06 -7.48
CA VAL A 621 -11.88 -13.94 -6.97
C VAL A 621 -12.58 -14.65 -8.12
N HIS A 622 -12.87 -13.97 -9.22
CA HIS A 622 -13.44 -14.63 -10.41
C HIS A 622 -12.53 -15.75 -10.93
N ARG A 623 -11.24 -15.49 -11.00
CA ARG A 623 -10.26 -16.52 -11.42
C ARG A 623 -10.21 -17.70 -10.46
N ALA A 624 -10.24 -17.43 -9.14
CA ALA A 624 -10.26 -18.46 -8.10
C ALA A 624 -11.50 -19.37 -8.17
N LEU A 625 -12.65 -18.79 -8.53
CA LEU A 625 -13.91 -19.54 -8.75
C LEU A 625 -13.95 -20.20 -10.13
N ASN A 626 -12.90 -20.17 -10.93
CA ASN A 626 -12.88 -20.61 -12.32
C ASN A 626 -13.98 -19.94 -13.18
N LEU A 627 -14.34 -18.71 -12.81
CA LEU A 627 -15.30 -17.92 -13.57
C LEU A 627 -14.55 -17.15 -14.66
N SER A 628 -15.05 -17.18 -15.89
CA SER A 628 -14.46 -16.40 -16.97
C SER A 628 -14.81 -14.93 -16.80
N ASN A 629 -13.80 -14.10 -16.61
CA ASN A 629 -13.93 -12.65 -16.81
C ASN A 629 -13.77 -12.36 -18.28
N MET A 630 -14.80 -11.84 -18.90
CA MET A 630 -14.63 -11.28 -20.22
C MET A 630 -14.60 -9.76 -20.10
N VAL A 631 -13.37 -9.24 -20.07
CA VAL A 631 -13.13 -7.80 -20.15
C VAL A 631 -13.30 -7.36 -21.58
N LEU A 632 -14.06 -6.35 -21.80
CA LEU A 632 -14.33 -5.96 -23.13
C LEU A 632 -14.56 -4.53 -23.33
N ASN A 633 -13.70 -4.05 -24.03
CA ASN A 633 -13.56 -2.89 -24.86
C ASN A 633 -12.74 -1.72 -24.31
N SER A 634 -12.21 -0.96 -25.26
CA SER A 634 -11.49 0.31 -25.12
C SER A 634 -12.28 1.45 -24.43
N HIS A 635 -13.47 1.18 -23.87
CA HIS A 635 -14.34 2.14 -23.21
C HIS A 635 -14.66 1.81 -21.75
N GLY A 636 -14.03 0.79 -21.16
CA GLY A 636 -14.15 0.49 -19.72
C GLY A 636 -15.42 -0.22 -19.27
N ASN A 637 -16.32 -0.62 -20.18
CA ASN A 637 -17.55 -1.32 -19.83
C ASN A 637 -17.28 -2.79 -19.52
N GLN A 638 -17.66 -3.27 -18.35
CA GLN A 638 -17.45 -4.64 -17.90
C GLN A 638 -18.72 -5.47 -18.07
N VAL A 639 -18.62 -6.59 -18.76
CA VAL A 639 -19.67 -7.61 -18.86
C VAL A 639 -19.13 -8.91 -18.29
N PHE A 640 -19.87 -9.50 -17.37
CA PHE A 640 -19.51 -10.75 -16.71
C PHE A 640 -20.45 -11.86 -17.15
N VAL A 641 -19.89 -12.98 -17.55
CA VAL A 641 -20.61 -14.18 -17.93
C VAL A 641 -20.14 -15.33 -17.05
N PHE A 642 -21.05 -15.88 -16.25
CA PHE A 642 -20.67 -16.94 -15.32
C PHE A 642 -21.82 -17.94 -15.06
N PRO A 643 -21.52 -19.14 -14.63
CA PRO A 643 -20.21 -19.79 -14.68
C PRO A 643 -19.77 -20.03 -16.14
N ASN A 644 -18.45 -20.02 -16.40
CA ASN A 644 -17.92 -20.40 -17.69
C ASN A 644 -16.55 -21.12 -17.49
N PRO A 645 -16.45 -22.47 -17.63
CA PRO A 645 -17.50 -23.36 -18.16
C PRO A 645 -18.75 -23.44 -17.29
N SER A 646 -19.87 -23.77 -17.88
CA SER A 646 -21.16 -23.89 -17.21
C SER A 646 -21.80 -25.27 -17.42
N SER A 647 -22.67 -25.68 -16.49
CA SER A 647 -23.54 -26.85 -16.63
C SER A 647 -24.80 -26.57 -17.45
N GLY A 648 -24.77 -25.56 -18.32
CA GLY A 648 -25.88 -25.20 -19.21
C GLY A 648 -26.70 -24.00 -18.79
N LYS A 649 -26.59 -23.51 -17.54
CA LYS A 649 -27.20 -22.26 -17.07
C LYS A 649 -26.13 -21.17 -16.98
N ILE A 650 -26.32 -20.09 -17.73
CA ILE A 650 -25.36 -18.99 -17.83
C ILE A 650 -26.07 -17.70 -17.39
N GLN A 651 -25.42 -16.96 -16.50
CA GLN A 651 -25.87 -15.66 -16.03
C GLN A 651 -24.94 -14.59 -16.64
N ILE A 652 -25.54 -13.47 -17.07
CA ILE A 652 -24.83 -12.36 -17.70
C ILE A 652 -25.15 -11.08 -16.95
N ASN A 653 -24.13 -10.37 -16.48
CA ASN A 653 -24.27 -9.09 -15.79
C ASN A 653 -23.43 -8.02 -16.48
N SER A 654 -23.94 -6.78 -16.51
CA SER A 654 -23.19 -5.58 -16.89
C SER A 654 -23.75 -4.38 -16.16
N GLN A 655 -22.88 -3.51 -15.67
CA GLN A 655 -23.29 -2.28 -14.96
C GLN A 655 -23.54 -1.09 -15.90
N ASP A 656 -23.12 -1.16 -17.16
CA ASP A 656 -23.03 -0.01 -18.05
C ASP A 656 -24.03 -0.05 -19.22
N TRP A 657 -25.05 -0.88 -19.12
CA TRP A 657 -26.07 -0.94 -20.16
C TRP A 657 -27.26 -0.05 -19.82
N PRO A 658 -27.94 0.50 -20.85
CA PRO A 658 -29.11 1.32 -20.62
C PRO A 658 -30.25 0.51 -19.92
N ALA A 659 -31.09 1.19 -19.16
CA ALA A 659 -32.17 0.56 -18.39
C ALA A 659 -33.14 -0.25 -19.27
N GLU A 660 -33.33 0.16 -20.53
CA GLU A 660 -34.11 -0.57 -21.54
C GLU A 660 -33.42 -1.85 -22.04
N GLY A 661 -32.13 -2.05 -21.69
CA GLY A 661 -31.33 -3.20 -22.08
C GLY A 661 -30.76 -3.13 -23.49
N LYS A 662 -29.78 -3.98 -23.78
CA LYS A 662 -29.20 -4.19 -25.13
C LYS A 662 -29.48 -5.59 -25.63
N MET A 663 -29.71 -5.72 -26.95
CA MET A 663 -29.88 -7.00 -27.59
C MET A 663 -28.52 -7.63 -27.89
N ALA A 664 -28.34 -8.84 -27.40
CA ALA A 664 -27.20 -9.70 -27.70
C ALA A 664 -27.63 -10.92 -28.53
N GLU A 665 -26.75 -11.45 -29.33
CA GLU A 665 -26.96 -12.65 -30.15
C GLU A 665 -26.06 -13.78 -29.69
N LEU A 666 -26.66 -14.95 -29.50
CA LEU A 666 -25.96 -16.19 -29.18
C LEU A 666 -25.80 -17.04 -30.45
N HIS A 667 -24.58 -17.44 -30.73
CA HIS A 667 -24.22 -18.26 -31.89
C HIS A 667 -23.58 -19.58 -31.44
N ASP A 668 -23.73 -20.62 -32.22
CA ASP A 668 -22.98 -21.87 -32.05
C ASP A 668 -21.54 -21.73 -32.60
N GLN A 669 -20.74 -22.78 -32.42
CA GLN A 669 -19.33 -22.84 -32.87
C GLN A 669 -19.16 -22.69 -34.42
N HIS A 670 -20.24 -22.81 -35.19
CA HIS A 670 -20.26 -22.66 -36.65
C HIS A 670 -20.76 -21.27 -37.06
N GLY A 671 -20.98 -20.34 -36.10
CA GLY A 671 -21.47 -18.98 -36.35
C GLY A 671 -22.97 -18.90 -36.65
N ARG A 672 -23.73 -19.99 -36.47
CA ARG A 672 -25.17 -19.98 -36.65
C ARG A 672 -25.84 -19.35 -35.43
N ARG A 673 -26.67 -18.30 -35.65
CA ARG A 673 -27.42 -17.64 -34.58
C ARG A 673 -28.47 -18.58 -34.00
N LEU A 674 -28.36 -18.81 -32.69
CA LEU A 674 -29.28 -19.64 -31.93
C LEU A 674 -30.41 -18.84 -31.28
N ARG A 675 -30.04 -17.67 -30.70
CA ARG A 675 -31.00 -16.84 -29.90
C ARG A 675 -30.62 -15.37 -29.92
N GLN A 676 -31.61 -14.54 -29.61
CA GLN A 676 -31.41 -13.14 -29.17
C GLN A 676 -31.79 -13.02 -27.71
N ILE A 677 -30.98 -12.30 -26.93
CA ILE A 677 -31.11 -12.16 -25.48
C ILE A 677 -31.04 -10.67 -25.18
N ARG A 678 -31.97 -10.16 -24.38
CA ARG A 678 -31.92 -8.77 -23.91
C ARG A 678 -31.15 -8.73 -22.60
N LEU A 679 -30.09 -7.95 -22.56
CA LEU A 679 -29.16 -7.80 -21.44
C LEU A 679 -29.43 -6.45 -20.76
N PHE A 680 -29.55 -6.44 -19.41
CA PHE A 680 -29.90 -5.26 -18.61
C PHE A 680 -28.76 -4.91 -17.65
N ALA A 681 -28.62 -3.64 -17.30
CA ALA A 681 -27.60 -3.13 -16.38
C ALA A 681 -27.94 -3.37 -14.89
N ASP A 682 -29.22 -3.35 -14.56
CA ASP A 682 -29.73 -3.36 -13.17
C ASP A 682 -30.08 -4.75 -12.66
N ARG A 683 -30.04 -5.77 -13.51
CA ARG A 683 -30.41 -7.16 -13.18
C ARG A 683 -29.64 -8.18 -14.00
N SER A 684 -29.50 -9.37 -13.44
CA SER A 684 -28.93 -10.51 -14.14
C SER A 684 -29.82 -10.95 -15.29
N SER A 685 -29.22 -11.19 -16.44
CA SER A 685 -29.86 -11.84 -17.59
C SER A 685 -29.44 -13.30 -17.65
N HIS A 686 -30.37 -14.20 -17.88
CA HIS A 686 -30.11 -15.65 -17.92
C HIS A 686 -30.33 -16.19 -19.33
N ILE A 687 -29.54 -17.20 -19.70
CA ILE A 687 -29.78 -17.97 -20.91
C ILE A 687 -30.66 -19.17 -20.55
N GLU A 688 -31.92 -19.11 -20.92
CA GLU A 688 -32.91 -20.20 -20.72
C GLU A 688 -33.61 -20.55 -22.03
N PRO A 689 -33.89 -21.81 -22.28
CA PRO A 689 -33.45 -23.00 -21.56
C PRO A 689 -31.95 -23.20 -21.62
N ALA A 690 -31.42 -24.10 -20.74
CA ALA A 690 -30.00 -24.40 -20.68
C ALA A 690 -29.46 -24.85 -22.06
N LEU A 691 -28.23 -24.49 -22.36
CA LEU A 691 -27.54 -24.85 -23.60
C LEU A 691 -27.00 -26.29 -23.49
N PRO A 692 -27.02 -27.06 -24.58
CA PRO A 692 -26.28 -28.34 -24.65
C PRO A 692 -24.78 -28.15 -24.45
N PRO A 693 -24.01 -29.18 -24.09
CA PRO A 693 -22.55 -29.13 -24.06
C PRO A 693 -21.97 -28.63 -25.38
N GLY A 694 -21.02 -27.73 -25.33
CA GLY A 694 -20.39 -27.15 -26.52
C GLY A 694 -19.77 -25.77 -26.32
N MET A 695 -19.21 -25.25 -27.42
CA MET A 695 -18.69 -23.89 -27.50
C MET A 695 -19.71 -22.97 -28.18
N TYR A 696 -19.92 -21.80 -27.60
CA TYR A 696 -20.85 -20.80 -28.08
C TYR A 696 -20.18 -19.42 -28.14
N LEU A 697 -20.72 -18.56 -29.00
CA LEU A 697 -20.30 -17.16 -29.09
C LEU A 697 -21.50 -16.27 -28.76
N LEU A 698 -21.38 -15.44 -27.74
CA LEU A 698 -22.35 -14.37 -27.46
C LEU A 698 -21.81 -13.06 -28.03
N SER A 699 -22.61 -12.31 -28.76
CA SER A 699 -22.22 -11.03 -29.36
C SER A 699 -23.22 -9.93 -29.05
N CYS A 700 -22.76 -8.72 -28.75
CA CYS A 700 -23.58 -7.53 -28.56
C CYS A 700 -22.88 -6.29 -29.16
N GLY A 701 -23.27 -5.91 -30.36
CA GLY A 701 -22.58 -4.90 -31.16
C GLY A 701 -21.18 -5.35 -31.54
N ARG A 702 -20.16 -4.63 -31.06
CA ARG A 702 -18.73 -4.99 -31.29
C ARG A 702 -18.14 -5.91 -30.22
N LEU A 703 -18.94 -6.32 -29.25
CA LEU A 703 -18.52 -7.15 -28.12
C LEU A 703 -18.81 -8.61 -28.42
N HIS A 704 -17.85 -9.49 -28.15
CA HIS A 704 -17.97 -10.93 -28.39
C HIS A 704 -17.43 -11.73 -27.20
N TRP A 705 -18.14 -12.80 -26.79
CA TRP A 705 -17.78 -13.65 -25.67
C TRP A 705 -17.86 -15.12 -26.06
N SER A 706 -16.80 -15.86 -25.82
CA SER A 706 -16.81 -17.32 -25.94
C SER A 706 -17.36 -17.96 -24.67
N LEU A 707 -18.36 -18.81 -24.82
CA LEU A 707 -18.99 -19.54 -23.73
C LEU A 707 -18.70 -21.03 -23.89
N LYS A 708 -18.25 -21.70 -22.84
CA LYS A 708 -18.13 -23.16 -22.79
C LYS A 708 -19.22 -23.74 -21.89
N VAL A 709 -19.96 -24.71 -22.42
CA VAL A 709 -20.94 -25.52 -21.67
C VAL A 709 -20.39 -26.92 -21.62
N ASP A 710 -20.20 -27.47 -20.41
CA ASP A 710 -19.71 -28.83 -20.16
C ASP A 710 -20.82 -29.87 -20.14
#